data_e9d56340bf4625fba09e34f0d7433839
#
_entry.id   e9d56340bf4625fba09e34f0d7433839
#
_cell.length_a   1.000
_cell.length_b   1.000
_cell.length_c   1.000
_cell.angle_alpha   90.00
_cell.angle_beta   90.00
_cell.angle_gamma   90.00
#
_symmetry.space_group_name_H-M   'P 1'
#
loop_
_entity.id
_entity.type
_entity.pdbx_description
1 polymer ?
#
loop_
_entity_poly.entity_id
_entity_poly.type
_entity_poly.pdbx_seq_one_letter_code
_entity_poly.pdbx_strand_id
1 'polypeptide(L)'
;MRLLSFLLLLITGLGLALPGVYLASLGGSLYYVIAGVLILISAFLVLRCRVWGICLYWAVLLITFAWSLWEVGLDGWALMPRLVFLSVGALWLLWLVPTDRPISSRTRAWASLALIVGLVAVLGLGSLQGQASASALPAQGPARAGNPGEWTHYGQSLHGTRYSDLDQITPANAGTLQQAWVYHAGTFSHDKHSAHLYETTPLMVDGLVYACGPHSAVFALDPVTGKQVWRHDTKIDLSYGGRGLCRGVSFFRAPAGTPECATRLLVGTVDNHLIALDAKTGAACHSFGQDGSVNLSEGEGLEKFPRGWINPTSPPAIVHGTAVIGSYIIDDQSTFVPPGVIRGYDAVTGALKWVFDPGKPNDHAPLAPGQTYTPSTPNAWPPYSGDEQLGLVYLPMGMGSPDFYGINRSPETDRFSSATVALDADTGEVRWVFQAIHHDLWDYDNAAQPVLVDFPTASGPVPALIQATKTGQIFVLDRRTGKPLTKVEEKPVPASTIPGERWSRTQPFSTAMPNFAGPNLTEADMWGMTPFDQLYCRILYRQADYRGYYTPPRLGASIRTPGELGGIDWGSVAVDEGRGVLIVNSNLMADYDRFIPRSQADAEGLYINGDPRRRKTEPGAAMAGTPYGVHWHGFVTGLGIPCQRPPYGFLTAVDLKTGKAIWQRSLGDASNSGPLGYPLGLPFRLGAPNIGGSLVTRGGVIFIGATQDKHFRAIDEATGKTLWDVALPAGGHATPMTYMGRDGKQYVLLAAGGQPGFGTGVGDSFIAWRLP
;
A
#
# COMPACT_ATOMS: atom_id res chain seq x y z
N MET A 1 16.33 -46.73 -6.09
CA MET A 1 16.38 -45.78 -4.96
C MET A 1 17.77 -45.16 -4.72
N ARG A 2 18.89 -45.91 -4.61
CA ARG A 2 20.23 -45.37 -4.34
C ARG A 2 20.73 -44.35 -5.40
N LEU A 3 20.62 -44.71 -6.68
CA LEU A 3 21.03 -43.82 -7.75
C LEU A 3 20.21 -42.55 -7.75
N LEU A 4 18.90 -42.64 -7.51
CA LEU A 4 18.02 -41.48 -7.37
C LEU A 4 18.41 -40.60 -6.16
N SER A 5 18.69 -41.21 -5.02
CA SER A 5 19.15 -40.46 -3.83
C SER A 5 20.51 -39.80 -4.06
N PHE A 6 21.44 -40.49 -4.76
CA PHE A 6 22.72 -39.92 -5.17
C PHE A 6 22.49 -38.70 -6.06
N LEU A 7 21.65 -38.82 -7.09
CA LEU A 7 21.37 -37.71 -8.03
C LEU A 7 20.70 -36.53 -7.30
N LEU A 8 19.74 -36.80 -6.44
CA LEU A 8 19.09 -35.74 -5.67
C LEU A 8 20.08 -34.99 -4.75
N LEU A 9 20.94 -35.73 -4.04
CA LEU A 9 21.96 -35.14 -3.18
C LEU A 9 23.05 -34.41 -4.00
N LEU A 10 23.43 -34.99 -5.16
CA LEU A 10 24.38 -34.32 -6.07
C LEU A 10 23.86 -32.98 -6.57
N ILE A 11 22.61 -32.94 -7.04
CA ILE A 11 21.94 -31.68 -7.48
C ILE A 11 21.83 -30.70 -6.32
N THR A 12 21.41 -31.17 -5.14
CA THR A 12 21.30 -30.31 -3.94
C THR A 12 22.66 -29.74 -3.55
N GLY A 13 23.68 -30.60 -3.48
CA GLY A 13 25.02 -30.18 -3.09
C GLY A 13 25.67 -29.22 -4.08
N LEU A 14 25.54 -29.46 -5.39
CA LEU A 14 26.01 -28.55 -6.45
C LEU A 14 25.23 -27.22 -6.42
N GLY A 15 23.91 -27.28 -6.28
CA GLY A 15 23.03 -26.12 -6.23
C GLY A 15 23.27 -25.21 -5.01
N LEU A 16 23.84 -25.75 -3.93
CA LEU A 16 24.26 -24.95 -2.79
C LEU A 16 25.72 -24.52 -2.88
N ALA A 17 26.64 -25.43 -3.28
CA ALA A 17 28.08 -25.15 -3.28
C ALA A 17 28.47 -24.09 -4.32
N LEU A 18 28.05 -24.26 -5.58
CA LEU A 18 28.47 -23.36 -6.67
C LEU A 18 27.98 -21.92 -6.47
N PRO A 19 26.67 -21.64 -6.28
CA PRO A 19 26.21 -20.29 -5.96
C PRO A 19 26.72 -19.83 -4.58
N GLY A 20 26.97 -20.76 -3.63
CA GLY A 20 27.56 -20.46 -2.34
C GLY A 20 28.97 -19.89 -2.43
N VAL A 21 29.82 -20.42 -3.36
CA VAL A 21 31.15 -19.84 -3.64
C VAL A 21 30.99 -18.41 -4.17
N TYR A 22 30.01 -18.18 -5.05
CA TYR A 22 29.74 -16.83 -5.55
C TYR A 22 29.27 -15.90 -4.44
N LEU A 23 28.35 -16.33 -3.57
CA LEU A 23 27.96 -15.55 -2.39
C LEU A 23 29.16 -15.21 -1.49
N ALA A 24 30.03 -16.19 -1.22
CA ALA A 24 31.23 -15.99 -0.44
C ALA A 24 32.20 -14.98 -1.07
N SER A 25 32.33 -14.98 -2.42
CA SER A 25 33.15 -13.98 -3.13
C SER A 25 32.60 -12.56 -3.01
N LEU A 26 31.31 -12.40 -2.76
CA LEU A 26 30.65 -11.14 -2.48
C LEU A 26 30.71 -10.74 -0.97
N GLY A 27 31.44 -11.50 -0.14
CA GLY A 27 31.54 -11.26 1.30
C GLY A 27 30.32 -11.75 2.10
N GLY A 28 29.52 -12.66 1.53
CA GLY A 28 28.37 -13.26 2.20
C GLY A 28 28.71 -14.54 2.98
N SER A 29 27.70 -15.23 3.47
CA SER A 29 27.80 -16.41 4.33
C SER A 29 28.54 -17.59 3.66
N LEU A 30 29.54 -18.14 4.35
CA LEU A 30 30.25 -19.36 3.94
C LEU A 30 29.44 -20.66 4.15
N TYR A 31 28.35 -20.58 4.90
CA TYR A 31 27.53 -21.75 5.26
C TYR A 31 27.16 -22.58 4.02
N TYR A 32 26.71 -21.96 2.92
CA TYR A 32 26.23 -22.67 1.73
C TYR A 32 27.30 -23.45 1.02
N VAL A 33 28.55 -22.96 0.99
CA VAL A 33 29.70 -23.71 0.46
C VAL A 33 29.96 -24.94 1.31
N ILE A 34 30.03 -24.76 2.63
CA ILE A 34 30.33 -25.85 3.57
C ILE A 34 29.23 -26.92 3.52
N ALA A 35 27.98 -26.51 3.64
CA ALA A 35 26.83 -27.43 3.59
C ALA A 35 26.75 -28.15 2.23
N GLY A 36 26.91 -27.43 1.11
CA GLY A 36 26.90 -28.00 -0.22
C GLY A 36 27.99 -29.05 -0.43
N VAL A 37 29.23 -28.77 -0.04
CA VAL A 37 30.37 -29.73 -0.11
C VAL A 37 30.11 -30.96 0.75
N LEU A 38 29.63 -30.79 1.99
CA LEU A 38 29.32 -31.91 2.87
C LEU A 38 28.18 -32.78 2.32
N ILE A 39 27.15 -32.18 1.67
CA ILE A 39 26.08 -32.90 0.99
C ILE A 39 26.62 -33.66 -0.24
N LEU A 40 27.56 -33.10 -1.02
CA LEU A 40 28.24 -33.80 -2.11
C LEU A 40 29.01 -35.03 -1.61
N ILE A 41 29.75 -34.88 -0.51
CA ILE A 41 30.46 -36.01 0.09
C ILE A 41 29.44 -37.07 0.57
N SER A 42 28.34 -36.64 1.21
CA SER A 42 27.25 -37.55 1.60
C SER A 42 26.65 -38.29 0.39
N ALA A 43 26.49 -37.66 -0.78
CA ALA A 43 25.99 -38.26 -2.00
C ALA A 43 26.90 -39.43 -2.43
N PHE A 44 28.21 -39.24 -2.49
CA PHE A 44 29.17 -40.29 -2.85
C PHE A 44 29.21 -41.42 -1.80
N LEU A 45 29.13 -41.08 -0.54
CA LEU A 45 29.08 -42.04 0.54
C LEU A 45 27.80 -42.89 0.53
N VAL A 46 26.66 -42.35 0.14
CA VAL A 46 25.40 -43.09 -0.06
C VAL A 46 25.54 -44.17 -1.10
N LEU A 47 26.32 -43.98 -2.16
CA LEU A 47 26.61 -45.00 -3.15
C LEU A 47 27.51 -46.12 -2.61
N ARG A 48 28.56 -45.77 -1.82
CA ARG A 48 29.62 -46.70 -1.39
C ARG A 48 29.36 -47.26 0.02
N CYS A 49 29.16 -46.38 1.00
CA CYS A 49 29.10 -46.70 2.43
C CYS A 49 27.77 -46.14 3.02
N ARG A 50 26.66 -46.66 2.62
CA ARG A 50 25.29 -46.19 2.81
C ARG A 50 25.00 -45.53 4.17
N VAL A 51 25.40 -46.19 5.27
CA VAL A 51 25.18 -45.69 6.65
C VAL A 51 25.96 -44.41 6.87
N TRP A 52 27.22 -44.36 6.46
CA TRP A 52 28.04 -43.17 6.65
C TRP A 52 27.55 -41.97 5.85
N GLY A 53 27.00 -42.19 4.63
CA GLY A 53 26.36 -41.14 3.85
C GLY A 53 25.14 -40.56 4.57
N ILE A 54 24.29 -41.42 5.11
CA ILE A 54 23.11 -40.98 5.90
C ILE A 54 23.55 -40.25 7.18
N CYS A 55 24.54 -40.81 7.91
CA CYS A 55 25.07 -40.17 9.13
C CYS A 55 25.64 -38.77 8.84
N LEU A 56 26.39 -38.62 7.74
CA LEU A 56 26.93 -37.32 7.36
C LEU A 56 25.81 -36.32 7.01
N TYR A 57 24.79 -36.74 6.28
CA TYR A 57 23.65 -35.86 5.98
C TYR A 57 22.93 -35.39 7.26
N TRP A 58 22.72 -36.29 8.22
CA TRP A 58 22.16 -35.92 9.51
C TRP A 58 23.07 -34.98 10.31
N ALA A 59 24.40 -35.17 10.21
CA ALA A 59 25.35 -34.24 10.83
C ALA A 59 25.23 -32.84 10.16
N VAL A 60 25.09 -32.78 8.85
CA VAL A 60 24.83 -31.52 8.13
C VAL A 60 23.52 -30.86 8.64
N LEU A 61 22.46 -31.62 8.77
CA LEU A 61 21.20 -31.09 9.31
C LEU A 61 21.35 -30.52 10.72
N LEU A 62 22.08 -31.22 11.62
CA LEU A 62 22.36 -30.74 12.98
C LEU A 62 23.24 -29.48 12.98
N ILE A 63 24.26 -29.43 12.14
CA ILE A 63 25.11 -28.23 11.96
C ILE A 63 24.26 -27.08 11.43
N THR A 64 23.41 -27.33 10.44
CA THR A 64 22.45 -26.34 9.90
C THR A 64 21.52 -25.83 11.00
N PHE A 65 20.97 -26.70 11.84
CA PHE A 65 20.13 -26.31 12.94
C PHE A 65 20.86 -25.39 13.93
N ALA A 66 22.07 -25.77 14.34
CA ALA A 66 22.89 -24.95 15.26
C ALA A 66 23.25 -23.59 14.64
N TRP A 67 23.67 -23.58 13.37
CA TRP A 67 23.95 -22.35 12.64
C TRP A 67 22.70 -21.46 12.50
N SER A 68 21.53 -22.06 12.20
CA SER A 68 20.29 -21.31 12.05
C SER A 68 19.88 -20.64 13.35
N LEU A 69 19.98 -21.35 14.49
CA LEU A 69 19.71 -20.76 15.80
C LEU A 69 20.70 -19.62 16.16
N TRP A 70 21.95 -19.75 15.76
CA TRP A 70 22.94 -18.71 15.97
C TRP A 70 22.65 -17.47 15.11
N GLU A 71 22.21 -17.66 13.84
CA GLU A 71 21.99 -16.56 12.89
C GLU A 71 20.67 -15.82 13.11
N VAL A 72 19.58 -16.54 13.40
CA VAL A 72 18.22 -15.98 13.44
C VAL A 72 17.43 -16.32 14.71
N GLY A 73 18.04 -16.99 15.67
CA GLY A 73 17.35 -17.38 16.92
C GLY A 73 16.17 -18.31 16.67
N LEU A 74 15.08 -18.07 17.41
CA LEU A 74 13.82 -18.83 17.31
C LEU A 74 12.81 -18.20 16.36
N ASP A 75 13.25 -17.46 15.36
CA ASP A 75 12.37 -16.92 14.32
C ASP A 75 11.88 -18.06 13.41
N GLY A 76 10.61 -18.46 13.56
CA GLY A 76 10.05 -19.60 12.85
C GLY A 76 10.03 -19.42 11.33
N TRP A 77 9.73 -18.22 10.83
CA TRP A 77 9.75 -17.96 9.40
C TRP A 77 11.17 -17.97 8.85
N ALA A 78 12.13 -17.42 9.56
CA ALA A 78 13.52 -17.46 9.17
C ALA A 78 14.11 -18.87 9.22
N LEU A 79 13.67 -19.73 10.16
CA LEU A 79 14.09 -21.13 10.26
C LEU A 79 13.54 -22.01 9.13
N MET A 80 12.37 -21.67 8.58
CA MET A 80 11.69 -22.48 7.56
C MET A 80 12.58 -22.83 6.35
N PRO A 81 13.15 -21.90 5.58
CA PRO A 81 13.96 -22.23 4.40
C PRO A 81 15.23 -22.98 4.75
N ARG A 82 15.76 -22.79 5.98
CA ARG A 82 16.98 -23.44 6.44
C ARG A 82 16.79 -24.91 6.81
N LEU A 83 15.62 -25.25 7.37
CA LEU A 83 15.42 -26.55 8.00
C LEU A 83 14.47 -27.48 7.26
N VAL A 84 13.36 -26.96 6.71
CA VAL A 84 12.28 -27.82 6.16
C VAL A 84 12.79 -28.70 5.00
N PHE A 85 13.44 -28.11 4.01
CA PHE A 85 13.94 -28.84 2.85
C PHE A 85 14.95 -29.94 3.22
N LEU A 86 15.91 -29.61 4.08
CA LEU A 86 16.93 -30.55 4.53
C LEU A 86 16.33 -31.65 5.42
N SER A 87 15.32 -31.34 6.23
CA SER A 87 14.61 -32.33 7.03
C SER A 87 13.83 -33.33 6.19
N VAL A 88 13.18 -32.87 5.11
CA VAL A 88 12.53 -33.76 4.14
C VAL A 88 13.55 -34.70 3.49
N GLY A 89 14.73 -34.21 3.12
CA GLY A 89 15.85 -35.01 2.62
C GLY A 89 16.34 -36.03 3.64
N ALA A 90 16.43 -35.67 4.91
CA ALA A 90 16.82 -36.60 5.98
C ALA A 90 15.81 -37.72 6.17
N LEU A 91 14.50 -37.42 6.12
CA LEU A 91 13.43 -38.43 6.15
C LEU A 91 13.49 -39.35 4.93
N TRP A 92 13.70 -38.78 3.73
CA TRP A 92 13.87 -39.55 2.50
C TRP A 92 15.01 -40.58 2.64
N LEU A 93 16.20 -40.13 3.08
CA LEU A 93 17.35 -41.01 3.26
C LEU A 93 17.12 -42.08 4.34
N LEU A 94 16.43 -41.76 5.40
CA LEU A 94 16.19 -42.67 6.50
C LEU A 94 15.27 -43.83 6.12
N TRP A 95 14.25 -43.57 5.28
CA TRP A 95 13.22 -44.55 4.94
C TRP A 95 13.42 -45.25 3.61
N LEU A 96 13.97 -44.60 2.62
CA LEU A 96 13.99 -45.08 1.23
C LEU A 96 15.35 -45.61 0.77
N VAL A 97 16.43 -45.30 1.51
CA VAL A 97 17.74 -45.84 1.18
C VAL A 97 18.01 -47.13 1.96
N PRO A 98 18.20 -48.29 1.28
CA PRO A 98 18.59 -49.53 1.94
C PRO A 98 19.95 -49.35 2.59
N THR A 99 20.12 -49.75 3.84
CA THR A 99 21.36 -49.70 4.60
C THR A 99 22.04 -51.05 4.75
N ASP A 100 23.38 -51.07 4.83
CA ASP A 100 24.17 -52.31 5.03
C ASP A 100 23.99 -52.88 6.43
N ARG A 101 23.70 -51.99 7.39
CA ARG A 101 23.32 -52.33 8.77
C ARG A 101 21.87 -51.94 9.00
N PRO A 102 21.01 -52.85 9.50
CA PRO A 102 19.59 -52.54 9.69
C PRO A 102 19.43 -51.47 10.77
N ILE A 103 18.89 -50.30 10.40
CA ILE A 103 18.40 -49.32 11.38
C ILE A 103 17.06 -49.83 11.89
N SER A 104 16.91 -49.92 13.21
CA SER A 104 15.69 -50.45 13.81
C SER A 104 14.48 -49.60 13.42
N SER A 105 13.30 -50.24 13.26
CA SER A 105 12.05 -49.53 13.00
C SER A 105 11.73 -48.51 14.10
N ARG A 106 12.06 -48.79 15.35
CA ARG A 106 11.91 -47.89 16.49
C ARG A 106 12.77 -46.64 16.32
N THR A 107 14.06 -46.80 15.95
CA THR A 107 14.97 -45.67 15.72
C THR A 107 14.45 -44.75 14.57
N ARG A 108 13.98 -45.36 13.46
CA ARG A 108 13.39 -44.61 12.33
C ARG A 108 12.14 -43.86 12.80
N ALA A 109 11.25 -44.50 13.56
CA ALA A 109 10.04 -43.87 14.06
C ALA A 109 10.35 -42.68 14.99
N TRP A 110 11.27 -42.85 15.94
CA TRP A 110 11.64 -41.76 16.87
C TRP A 110 12.32 -40.61 16.16
N ALA A 111 13.24 -40.89 15.25
CA ALA A 111 13.90 -39.81 14.45
C ALA A 111 12.90 -39.05 13.56
N SER A 112 11.96 -39.77 12.95
CA SER A 112 10.89 -39.11 12.14
C SER A 112 9.98 -38.27 13.03
N LEU A 113 9.56 -38.80 14.18
CA LEU A 113 8.71 -38.09 15.12
C LEU A 113 9.41 -36.79 15.61
N ALA A 114 10.68 -36.88 16.00
CA ALA A 114 11.44 -35.73 16.44
C ALA A 114 11.54 -34.61 15.33
N LEU A 115 11.78 -35.00 14.08
CA LEU A 115 11.80 -34.07 12.95
C LEU A 115 10.42 -33.45 12.71
N ILE A 116 9.36 -34.25 12.69
CA ILE A 116 8.00 -33.76 12.44
C ILE A 116 7.59 -32.79 13.56
N VAL A 117 7.83 -33.15 14.82
CA VAL A 117 7.55 -32.26 15.94
C VAL A 117 8.37 -30.95 15.84
N GLY A 118 9.66 -31.05 15.46
CA GLY A 118 10.50 -29.88 15.22
C GLY A 118 9.97 -28.97 14.10
N LEU A 119 9.55 -29.55 12.98
CA LEU A 119 8.96 -28.79 11.86
C LEU A 119 7.64 -28.13 12.25
N VAL A 120 6.77 -28.84 12.96
CA VAL A 120 5.51 -28.28 13.49
C VAL A 120 5.80 -27.13 14.46
N ALA A 121 6.82 -27.27 15.31
CA ALA A 121 7.23 -26.20 16.23
C ALA A 121 7.74 -24.96 15.45
N VAL A 122 8.55 -25.14 14.40
CA VAL A 122 9.03 -24.05 13.54
C VAL A 122 7.86 -23.32 12.89
N LEU A 123 6.91 -24.04 12.30
CA LEU A 123 5.72 -23.44 11.69
C LEU A 123 4.83 -22.73 12.74
N GLY A 124 4.68 -23.37 13.91
CA GLY A 124 3.96 -22.78 15.05
C GLY A 124 4.60 -21.47 15.53
N LEU A 125 5.91 -21.45 15.71
CA LEU A 125 6.67 -20.25 16.07
C LEU A 125 6.51 -19.17 15.00
N GLY A 126 6.58 -19.51 13.71
CA GLY A 126 6.35 -18.60 12.61
C GLY A 126 4.97 -17.95 12.66
N SER A 127 3.93 -18.74 12.93
CA SER A 127 2.55 -18.23 13.00
C SER A 127 2.28 -17.28 14.16
N LEU A 128 3.13 -17.30 15.20
CA LEU A 128 3.05 -16.40 16.35
C LEU A 128 3.83 -15.09 16.12
N GLN A 129 4.62 -15.01 15.07
CA GLN A 129 5.42 -13.81 14.78
C GLN A 129 4.56 -12.64 14.31
N GLY A 130 5.01 -11.43 14.61
CA GLY A 130 4.26 -10.22 14.34
C GLY A 130 3.05 -10.03 15.26
N GLN A 131 2.94 -10.81 16.35
CA GLN A 131 1.89 -10.65 17.36
C GLN A 131 2.49 -10.02 18.62
N ALA A 132 2.15 -8.74 18.89
CA ALA A 132 2.44 -8.11 20.17
C ALA A 132 1.30 -8.40 21.18
N SER A 133 1.65 -8.48 22.45
CA SER A 133 0.65 -8.62 23.54
C SER A 133 -0.29 -7.43 23.54
N ALA A 134 -1.58 -7.68 23.74
CA ALA A 134 -2.57 -6.61 23.87
C ALA A 134 -2.49 -5.99 25.27
N SER A 135 -2.42 -4.66 25.33
CA SER A 135 -2.72 -3.87 26.52
C SER A 135 -4.21 -3.44 26.50
N ALA A 136 -4.72 -3.00 27.64
CA ALA A 136 -6.10 -2.52 27.69
C ALA A 136 -6.30 -1.29 26.81
N LEU A 137 -7.44 -1.25 26.09
CA LEU A 137 -7.87 -0.07 25.37
C LEU A 137 -8.13 1.11 26.33
N PRO A 138 -7.92 2.35 25.92
CA PRO A 138 -8.44 3.52 26.61
C PRO A 138 -9.97 3.46 26.75
N ALA A 139 -10.50 4.15 27.77
CA ALA A 139 -11.95 4.20 27.98
C ALA A 139 -12.63 4.92 26.81
N GLN A 140 -13.84 4.43 26.45
CA GLN A 140 -14.67 5.07 25.43
C GLN A 140 -15.21 6.41 25.94
N GLY A 141 -14.98 7.47 25.18
CA GLY A 141 -15.61 8.78 25.40
C GLY A 141 -17.09 8.83 24.99
N PRO A 142 -17.78 9.96 25.18
CA PRO A 142 -19.16 10.14 24.73
C PRO A 142 -19.26 10.05 23.21
N ALA A 143 -20.44 9.68 22.70
CA ALA A 143 -20.73 9.76 21.28
C ALA A 143 -20.73 11.21 20.81
N ARG A 144 -20.37 11.44 19.57
CA ARG A 144 -20.38 12.77 18.96
C ARG A 144 -21.80 13.26 18.74
N ALA A 145 -21.98 14.56 18.79
CA ALA A 145 -23.18 15.20 18.31
C ALA A 145 -23.19 15.16 16.76
N GLY A 146 -24.23 14.61 16.15
CA GLY A 146 -24.37 14.53 14.70
C GLY A 146 -25.36 13.46 14.27
N ASN A 147 -25.39 13.15 12.97
CA ASN A 147 -26.19 12.06 12.43
C ASN A 147 -25.30 10.79 12.30
N PRO A 148 -25.28 9.90 13.31
CA PRO A 148 -24.38 8.75 13.32
C PRO A 148 -24.67 7.73 12.23
N GLY A 149 -25.82 7.86 11.55
CA GLY A 149 -26.28 6.93 10.53
C GLY A 149 -25.72 7.19 9.13
N GLU A 150 -25.05 8.31 8.89
CA GLU A 150 -24.57 8.70 7.57
C GLU A 150 -23.05 8.58 7.44
N TRP A 151 -22.59 8.44 6.18
CA TRP A 151 -21.20 8.47 5.76
C TRP A 151 -21.04 9.53 4.67
N THR A 152 -20.68 10.75 5.05
CA THR A 152 -20.87 11.96 4.22
C THR A 152 -19.68 12.31 3.33
N HIS A 153 -18.48 11.80 3.62
CA HIS A 153 -17.24 12.05 2.89
C HIS A 153 -16.43 10.77 2.72
N TYR A 154 -15.42 10.78 1.88
CA TYR A 154 -14.53 9.64 1.63
C TYR A 154 -14.03 8.98 2.93
N GLY A 155 -13.53 9.74 3.87
CA GLY A 155 -13.07 9.27 5.18
C GLY A 155 -14.10 9.45 6.30
N GLN A 156 -15.38 9.33 6.04
CA GLN A 156 -16.56 9.54 6.89
C GLN A 156 -16.92 11.03 7.03
N SER A 157 -15.98 11.90 7.31
CA SER A 157 -16.11 13.34 7.38
C SER A 157 -14.94 14.01 6.65
N LEU A 158 -14.93 15.35 6.56
CA LEU A 158 -13.77 16.11 6.06
C LEU A 158 -12.49 15.85 6.85
N HIS A 159 -12.62 15.42 8.12
CA HIS A 159 -11.47 15.07 8.97
C HIS A 159 -10.80 13.73 8.58
N GLY A 160 -11.45 12.87 7.81
CA GLY A 160 -10.84 11.66 7.29
C GLY A 160 -10.57 10.55 8.32
N THR A 161 -11.26 10.55 9.47
CA THR A 161 -10.96 9.64 10.60
C THR A 161 -11.39 8.20 10.39
N ARG A 162 -12.24 7.94 9.38
CA ARG A 162 -12.79 6.59 9.11
C ARG A 162 -13.40 5.95 10.36
N TYR A 163 -14.01 6.77 11.20
CA TYR A 163 -14.68 6.38 12.43
C TYR A 163 -16.19 6.59 12.30
N SER A 164 -16.96 5.67 12.85
CA SER A 164 -18.42 5.79 12.96
C SER A 164 -18.89 5.59 14.39
N ASP A 165 -19.80 6.44 14.85
CA ASP A 165 -20.47 6.28 16.15
C ASP A 165 -21.49 5.15 16.20
N LEU A 166 -21.68 4.38 15.12
CA LEU A 166 -22.55 3.21 15.09
C LEU A 166 -21.98 2.08 15.94
N ASP A 167 -22.84 1.42 16.71
CA ASP A 167 -22.49 0.41 17.72
C ASP A 167 -23.37 -0.83 17.75
N GLN A 168 -24.24 -1.04 16.75
CA GLN A 168 -25.05 -2.27 16.68
C GLN A 168 -24.17 -3.50 16.42
N ILE A 169 -23.11 -3.37 15.61
CA ILE A 169 -22.16 -4.45 15.37
C ILE A 169 -21.05 -4.34 16.40
N THR A 170 -20.91 -5.39 17.21
CA THR A 170 -19.98 -5.48 18.34
C THR A 170 -19.14 -6.75 18.25
N PRO A 171 -18.05 -6.89 19.02
CA PRO A 171 -17.29 -8.15 19.07
C PRO A 171 -18.13 -9.39 19.43
N ALA A 172 -19.23 -9.21 20.15
CA ALA A 172 -20.11 -10.31 20.57
C ALA A 172 -20.99 -10.85 19.42
N ASN A 173 -21.33 -10.01 18.43
CA ASN A 173 -22.26 -10.37 17.35
C ASN A 173 -21.67 -10.31 15.94
N ALA A 174 -20.52 -9.70 15.75
CA ALA A 174 -19.89 -9.56 14.43
C ALA A 174 -19.72 -10.89 13.68
N GLY A 175 -19.51 -12.00 14.41
CA GLY A 175 -19.41 -13.35 13.83
C GLY A 175 -20.68 -13.84 13.13
N THR A 176 -21.82 -13.15 13.28
CA THR A 176 -23.11 -13.50 12.66
C THR A 176 -23.45 -12.66 11.44
N LEU A 177 -22.55 -11.79 10.98
CA LEU A 177 -22.76 -10.94 9.80
C LEU A 177 -23.14 -11.77 8.58
N GLN A 178 -24.16 -11.31 7.85
CA GLN A 178 -24.66 -11.92 6.63
C GLN A 178 -24.66 -10.92 5.49
N GLN A 179 -24.42 -11.38 4.27
CA GLN A 179 -24.56 -10.57 3.07
C GLN A 179 -26.02 -10.13 2.91
N ALA A 180 -26.20 -8.81 2.87
CA ALA A 180 -27.51 -8.21 2.68
C ALA A 180 -27.87 -8.05 1.21
N TRP A 181 -26.94 -7.51 0.41
CA TRP A 181 -27.10 -7.31 -1.01
C TRP A 181 -25.76 -7.23 -1.73
N VAL A 182 -25.78 -7.41 -3.04
CA VAL A 182 -24.68 -7.16 -3.97
C VAL A 182 -25.21 -6.32 -5.12
N TYR A 183 -24.44 -5.31 -5.51
CA TYR A 183 -24.63 -4.57 -6.74
C TYR A 183 -23.42 -4.73 -7.66
N HIS A 184 -23.66 -5.06 -8.92
CA HIS A 184 -22.64 -5.16 -9.96
C HIS A 184 -22.65 -3.88 -10.79
N ALA A 185 -21.56 -3.11 -10.71
CA ALA A 185 -21.47 -1.84 -11.42
C ALA A 185 -21.30 -2.00 -12.95
N GLY A 186 -20.97 -3.20 -13.43
CA GLY A 186 -20.96 -3.54 -14.86
C GLY A 186 -19.91 -2.78 -15.68
N THR A 187 -18.89 -2.23 -15.03
CA THR A 187 -17.88 -1.39 -15.67
C THR A 187 -16.60 -2.18 -15.96
N PHE A 188 -16.75 -3.38 -16.53
CA PHE A 188 -15.60 -4.10 -17.08
C PHE A 188 -15.28 -3.58 -18.48
N SER A 189 -14.06 -3.16 -18.70
CA SER A 189 -13.46 -3.25 -20.02
C SER A 189 -12.77 -4.60 -20.15
N HIS A 190 -13.10 -5.36 -21.15
CA HIS A 190 -12.33 -6.52 -21.58
C HIS A 190 -11.00 -6.11 -22.26
N ASP A 191 -10.72 -4.82 -22.32
CA ASP A 191 -9.50 -4.29 -22.87
C ASP A 191 -8.34 -4.58 -21.90
N LYS A 192 -7.44 -5.45 -22.35
CA LYS A 192 -6.23 -5.84 -21.62
C LYS A 192 -5.26 -4.68 -21.39
N HIS A 193 -5.52 -3.51 -21.96
CA HIS A 193 -4.62 -2.35 -21.95
C HIS A 193 -5.04 -1.27 -20.95
N SER A 194 -6.24 -1.32 -20.38
CA SER A 194 -6.70 -0.37 -19.38
C SER A 194 -6.66 -0.99 -17.98
N ALA A 195 -5.96 -0.36 -17.06
CA ALA A 195 -5.99 -0.72 -15.65
C ALA A 195 -7.27 -0.16 -15.02
N HIS A 196 -8.26 -1.03 -14.77
CA HIS A 196 -9.46 -0.66 -14.01
C HIS A 196 -9.20 -0.92 -12.54
N LEU A 197 -9.24 0.13 -11.73
CA LEU A 197 -8.99 0.08 -10.31
C LEU A 197 -10.23 0.56 -9.57
N TYR A 198 -10.76 -0.27 -8.67
CA TYR A 198 -11.86 0.08 -7.78
C TYR A 198 -11.29 0.40 -6.38
N GLU A 199 -11.08 1.68 -6.13
CA GLU A 199 -10.63 2.17 -4.84
C GLU A 199 -11.70 3.05 -4.18
N THR A 200 -12.93 2.93 -4.66
CA THR A 200 -14.07 3.76 -4.29
C THR A 200 -14.55 3.45 -2.88
N THR A 201 -14.55 4.47 -2.00
CA THR A 201 -15.36 4.47 -0.79
C THR A 201 -16.72 5.10 -1.12
N PRO A 202 -17.85 4.36 -1.05
CA PRO A 202 -19.17 4.93 -1.24
C PRO A 202 -19.53 5.94 -0.15
N LEU A 203 -20.45 6.86 -0.45
CA LEU A 203 -21.10 7.72 0.54
C LEU A 203 -22.50 7.21 0.83
N MET A 204 -23.02 7.46 2.04
CA MET A 204 -24.42 7.30 2.38
C MET A 204 -24.93 8.60 2.97
N VAL A 205 -25.74 9.33 2.20
CA VAL A 205 -26.29 10.66 2.55
C VAL A 205 -27.71 10.77 2.06
N ASP A 206 -28.58 11.40 2.83
CA ASP A 206 -29.99 11.63 2.47
C ASP A 206 -30.73 10.37 2.04
N GLY A 207 -30.38 9.22 2.64
CA GLY A 207 -31.03 7.94 2.38
C GLY A 207 -30.66 7.26 1.06
N LEU A 208 -29.59 7.67 0.38
CA LEU A 208 -29.04 7.04 -0.81
C LEU A 208 -27.54 6.72 -0.63
N VAL A 209 -27.12 5.61 -1.22
CA VAL A 209 -25.69 5.26 -1.33
C VAL A 209 -25.17 5.74 -2.67
N TYR A 210 -24.14 6.56 -2.68
CA TYR A 210 -23.50 7.10 -3.88
C TYR A 210 -22.13 6.49 -4.08
N ALA A 211 -21.81 6.13 -5.30
CA ALA A 211 -20.48 5.64 -5.65
C ALA A 211 -20.11 5.97 -7.09
N CYS A 212 -18.84 5.84 -7.41
CA CYS A 212 -18.36 5.87 -8.78
C CYS A 212 -17.60 4.58 -9.12
N GLY A 213 -17.51 4.30 -10.40
CA GLY A 213 -16.71 3.20 -10.92
C GLY A 213 -15.60 3.68 -11.85
N PRO A 214 -14.78 2.76 -12.40
CA PRO A 214 -13.89 3.04 -13.51
C PRO A 214 -14.68 3.72 -14.64
N HIS A 215 -14.01 4.48 -15.50
CA HIS A 215 -14.63 5.34 -16.50
C HIS A 215 -15.52 6.47 -15.92
N SER A 216 -15.37 6.74 -14.61
CA SER A 216 -16.12 7.81 -13.92
C SER A 216 -17.64 7.69 -14.01
N ALA A 217 -18.18 6.49 -14.25
CA ALA A 217 -19.61 6.25 -14.10
C ALA A 217 -20.03 6.50 -12.64
N VAL A 218 -21.11 7.26 -12.43
CA VAL A 218 -21.62 7.60 -11.09
C VAL A 218 -23.01 7.00 -10.93
N PHE A 219 -23.31 6.46 -9.75
CA PHE A 219 -24.61 5.84 -9.51
C PHE A 219 -25.08 6.00 -8.07
N ALA A 220 -26.40 5.97 -7.89
CA ALA A 220 -27.03 5.95 -6.57
C ALA A 220 -27.80 4.63 -6.38
N LEU A 221 -27.67 4.08 -5.17
CA LEU A 221 -28.31 2.83 -4.78
C LEU A 221 -29.22 3.04 -3.57
N ASP A 222 -30.27 2.23 -3.51
CA ASP A 222 -31.09 2.08 -2.31
C ASP A 222 -30.24 1.38 -1.21
N PRO A 223 -30.10 1.97 -0.01
CA PRO A 223 -29.19 1.48 1.02
C PRO A 223 -29.61 0.12 1.62
N VAL A 224 -30.90 -0.24 1.56
CA VAL A 224 -31.41 -1.49 2.15
C VAL A 224 -31.39 -2.65 1.17
N THR A 225 -31.65 -2.37 -0.13
CA THR A 225 -31.82 -3.41 -1.14
C THR A 225 -30.68 -3.50 -2.15
N GLY A 226 -29.79 -2.49 -2.21
CA GLY A 226 -28.73 -2.39 -3.22
C GLY A 226 -29.26 -2.12 -4.65
N LYS A 227 -30.55 -1.86 -4.82
CA LYS A 227 -31.13 -1.56 -6.15
C LYS A 227 -30.66 -0.20 -6.63
N GLN A 228 -30.29 -0.14 -7.91
CA GLN A 228 -29.95 1.12 -8.57
C GLN A 228 -31.15 2.05 -8.62
N VAL A 229 -30.98 3.26 -8.12
CA VAL A 229 -31.99 4.34 -8.21
C VAL A 229 -31.77 5.14 -9.48
N TRP A 230 -30.53 5.55 -9.73
CA TRP A 230 -30.13 6.18 -10.98
C TRP A 230 -28.66 5.86 -11.29
N ARG A 231 -28.26 6.08 -12.54
CA ARG A 231 -26.89 5.95 -13.04
C ARG A 231 -26.62 7.02 -14.08
N HIS A 232 -25.45 7.64 -13.99
CA HIS A 232 -24.90 8.57 -14.95
C HIS A 232 -23.63 7.98 -15.55
N ASP A 233 -23.66 7.68 -16.85
CA ASP A 233 -22.51 7.16 -17.61
C ASP A 233 -21.84 8.29 -18.38
N THR A 234 -20.57 8.55 -18.09
CA THR A 234 -19.78 9.64 -18.68
C THR A 234 -19.33 9.38 -20.12
N LYS A 235 -19.45 8.15 -20.62
CA LYS A 235 -19.08 7.71 -21.98
C LYS A 235 -17.62 8.01 -22.37
N ILE A 236 -16.72 7.96 -21.40
CA ILE A 236 -15.29 8.26 -21.61
C ILE A 236 -14.62 7.11 -22.36
N ASP A 237 -13.83 7.46 -23.38
CA ASP A 237 -12.97 6.52 -24.11
C ASP A 237 -11.64 6.36 -23.40
N LEU A 238 -11.34 5.14 -22.93
CA LEU A 238 -10.06 4.76 -22.31
C LEU A 238 -9.18 3.88 -23.23
N SER A 239 -9.51 3.77 -24.51
CA SER A 239 -8.76 2.95 -25.47
C SER A 239 -7.27 3.34 -25.59
N TYR A 240 -6.90 4.54 -25.16
CA TYR A 240 -5.52 5.01 -25.09
C TYR A 240 -4.69 4.42 -23.93
N GLY A 241 -5.28 3.56 -23.09
CA GLY A 241 -4.57 2.88 -21.99
C GLY A 241 -4.45 3.70 -20.69
N GLY A 242 -5.34 4.68 -20.48
CA GLY A 242 -5.37 5.46 -19.24
C GLY A 242 -5.80 4.63 -18.01
N ARG A 243 -5.41 5.07 -16.80
CA ARG A 243 -5.87 4.47 -15.55
C ARG A 243 -7.33 4.89 -15.30
N GLY A 244 -8.27 3.97 -15.48
CA GLY A 244 -9.65 4.14 -15.05
C GLY A 244 -9.77 3.98 -13.55
N LEU A 245 -9.63 5.07 -12.79
CA LEU A 245 -9.66 5.06 -11.33
C LEU A 245 -10.60 6.15 -10.82
N CYS A 246 -11.51 5.76 -9.90
CA CYS A 246 -12.28 6.71 -9.11
C CYS A 246 -12.26 6.25 -7.64
N ARG A 247 -11.80 7.11 -6.72
CA ARG A 247 -11.79 6.82 -5.28
C ARG A 247 -13.09 7.22 -4.59
N GLY A 248 -13.91 8.06 -5.19
CA GLY A 248 -15.19 8.46 -4.62
C GLY A 248 -15.77 9.71 -5.26
N VAL A 249 -16.89 10.15 -4.70
CA VAL A 249 -17.60 11.37 -5.06
C VAL A 249 -17.68 12.31 -3.85
N SER A 250 -17.90 13.61 -4.06
CA SER A 250 -18.13 14.56 -2.97
C SER A 250 -19.57 15.02 -3.00
N PHE A 251 -20.24 14.94 -1.85
CA PHE A 251 -21.60 15.43 -1.68
C PHE A 251 -21.56 16.87 -1.16
N PHE A 252 -22.38 17.75 -1.74
CA PHE A 252 -22.49 19.15 -1.35
C PHE A 252 -23.95 19.61 -1.29
N ARG A 253 -24.27 20.33 -0.22
CA ARG A 253 -25.55 21.03 -0.09
C ARG A 253 -25.36 22.49 -0.48
N ALA A 254 -25.94 22.89 -1.58
CA ALA A 254 -25.90 24.28 -2.02
C ALA A 254 -26.67 25.20 -1.04
N PRO A 255 -26.28 26.47 -0.94
CA PRO A 255 -27.01 27.46 -0.13
C PRO A 255 -28.49 27.51 -0.49
N ALA A 256 -29.34 27.82 0.51
CA ALA A 256 -30.77 27.95 0.31
C ALA A 256 -31.08 28.99 -0.79
N GLY A 257 -32.00 28.65 -1.68
CA GLY A 257 -32.36 29.51 -2.82
C GLY A 257 -31.55 29.25 -4.09
N THR A 258 -30.59 28.31 -4.10
CA THR A 258 -29.93 27.87 -5.33
C THR A 258 -30.98 27.28 -6.28
N PRO A 259 -31.07 27.76 -7.53
CA PRO A 259 -32.20 27.42 -8.44
C PRO A 259 -32.18 25.95 -8.88
N GLU A 260 -31.02 25.32 -8.94
CA GLU A 260 -30.79 23.99 -9.50
C GLU A 260 -29.88 23.16 -8.60
N CYS A 261 -30.14 21.86 -8.50
CA CYS A 261 -29.29 20.91 -7.77
C CYS A 261 -29.01 21.37 -6.33
N ALA A 262 -30.05 21.57 -5.52
CA ALA A 262 -29.93 21.94 -4.12
C ALA A 262 -29.02 20.99 -3.33
N THR A 263 -28.97 19.72 -3.74
CA THR A 263 -27.95 18.74 -3.33
C THR A 263 -27.28 18.20 -4.58
N ARG A 264 -25.95 18.14 -4.56
CA ARG A 264 -25.17 17.72 -5.73
C ARG A 264 -23.98 16.84 -5.39
N LEU A 265 -23.55 16.06 -6.37
CA LEU A 265 -22.31 15.31 -6.35
C LEU A 265 -21.30 16.03 -7.23
N LEU A 266 -20.09 16.25 -6.73
CA LEU A 266 -18.95 16.72 -7.51
C LEU A 266 -18.00 15.55 -7.73
N VAL A 267 -17.58 15.34 -8.98
CA VAL A 267 -16.75 14.19 -9.39
C VAL A 267 -15.69 14.62 -10.38
N GLY A 268 -14.44 14.33 -10.08
CA GLY A 268 -13.36 14.41 -11.06
C GLY A 268 -13.40 13.21 -12.01
N THR A 269 -13.30 13.46 -13.32
CA THR A 269 -13.37 12.40 -14.33
C THR A 269 -12.02 12.09 -14.95
N VAL A 270 -11.84 10.85 -15.44
CA VAL A 270 -10.56 10.39 -16.01
C VAL A 270 -10.17 11.07 -17.32
N ASP A 271 -11.07 11.84 -17.92
CA ASP A 271 -10.81 12.71 -19.07
C ASP A 271 -10.65 14.20 -18.71
N ASN A 272 -10.25 14.47 -17.46
CA ASN A 272 -9.93 15.78 -16.92
C ASN A 272 -11.10 16.78 -16.91
N HIS A 273 -12.27 16.36 -16.41
CA HIS A 273 -13.35 17.27 -16.09
C HIS A 273 -13.72 17.19 -14.60
N LEU A 274 -14.28 18.27 -14.08
CA LEU A 274 -15.02 18.30 -12.83
C LEU A 274 -16.49 18.45 -13.17
N ILE A 275 -17.27 17.39 -12.92
CA ILE A 275 -18.72 17.39 -13.21
C ILE A 275 -19.54 17.57 -11.95
N ALA A 276 -20.71 18.21 -12.09
CA ALA A 276 -21.71 18.35 -11.03
C ALA A 276 -23.00 17.66 -11.44
N LEU A 277 -23.47 16.73 -10.59
CA LEU A 277 -24.71 15.96 -10.80
C LEU A 277 -25.70 16.23 -9.68
N ASP A 278 -26.97 16.35 -9.98
CA ASP A 278 -28.04 16.39 -8.97
C ASP A 278 -28.06 15.06 -8.19
N ALA A 279 -27.90 15.12 -6.88
CA ALA A 279 -27.75 13.93 -6.05
C ALA A 279 -28.99 13.02 -6.07
N LYS A 280 -30.20 13.58 -6.29
CA LYS A 280 -31.46 12.81 -6.30
C LYS A 280 -31.71 12.10 -7.61
N THR A 281 -31.29 12.69 -8.74
CA THR A 281 -31.66 12.24 -10.08
C THR A 281 -30.52 11.77 -10.94
N GLY A 282 -29.27 12.16 -10.62
CA GLY A 282 -28.09 11.92 -11.46
C GLY A 282 -28.02 12.78 -12.72
N ALA A 283 -28.93 13.75 -12.88
CA ALA A 283 -28.89 14.71 -13.99
C ALA A 283 -27.76 15.73 -13.81
N ALA A 284 -27.20 16.22 -14.92
CA ALA A 284 -26.21 17.29 -14.87
C ALA A 284 -26.80 18.57 -14.26
N CYS A 285 -26.02 19.27 -13.46
CA CYS A 285 -26.35 20.58 -12.91
C CYS A 285 -25.95 21.65 -13.95
N HIS A 286 -26.83 22.01 -14.87
CA HIS A 286 -26.52 22.83 -16.04
C HIS A 286 -25.93 24.20 -15.70
N SER A 287 -26.23 24.74 -14.52
CA SER A 287 -25.66 26.01 -14.01
C SER A 287 -24.22 25.90 -13.54
N PHE A 288 -23.63 24.69 -13.49
CA PHE A 288 -22.24 24.45 -13.08
C PHE A 288 -21.32 24.43 -14.30
N GLY A 289 -20.35 25.35 -14.36
CA GLY A 289 -19.38 25.45 -15.45
C GLY A 289 -20.07 25.60 -16.82
N GLN A 290 -19.69 24.76 -17.76
CA GLN A 290 -20.31 24.63 -19.07
C GLN A 290 -21.22 23.41 -19.07
N ASP A 291 -22.52 23.61 -18.95
CA ASP A 291 -23.54 22.53 -19.03
C ASP A 291 -23.30 21.37 -18.03
N GLY A 292 -22.95 21.71 -16.79
CA GLY A 292 -22.69 20.76 -15.71
C GLY A 292 -21.23 20.31 -15.57
N SER A 293 -20.30 20.91 -16.30
CA SER A 293 -18.92 20.49 -16.37
C SER A 293 -17.92 21.64 -16.41
N VAL A 294 -16.78 21.46 -15.78
CA VAL A 294 -15.58 22.32 -15.87
C VAL A 294 -14.46 21.52 -16.50
N ASN A 295 -13.84 22.07 -17.55
CA ASN A 295 -12.67 21.46 -18.19
C ASN A 295 -11.40 21.72 -17.36
N LEU A 296 -10.86 20.69 -16.73
CA LEU A 296 -9.64 20.78 -15.93
C LEU A 296 -8.35 20.84 -16.79
N SER A 297 -8.45 20.57 -18.09
CA SER A 297 -7.29 20.61 -19.00
C SER A 297 -6.82 22.03 -19.35
N GLU A 298 -7.61 23.05 -19.00
CA GLU A 298 -7.24 24.43 -19.28
C GLU A 298 -5.96 24.83 -18.55
N GLY A 299 -5.00 25.37 -19.32
CA GLY A 299 -3.70 25.79 -18.81
C GLY A 299 -2.70 24.66 -18.53
N GLU A 300 -3.08 23.40 -18.69
CA GLU A 300 -2.19 22.25 -18.44
C GLU A 300 -1.27 21.92 -19.62
N GLY A 301 -1.52 22.50 -20.79
CA GLY A 301 -0.68 22.29 -22.00
C GLY A 301 -0.69 20.83 -22.47
N LEU A 302 -1.84 20.13 -22.35
CA LEU A 302 -1.96 18.69 -22.58
C LEU A 302 -1.65 18.26 -24.01
N GLU A 303 -1.69 19.16 -24.98
CA GLU A 303 -1.27 18.91 -26.37
C GLU A 303 0.21 18.51 -26.50
N LYS A 304 1.02 18.78 -25.47
CA LYS A 304 2.45 18.43 -25.39
C LYS A 304 2.72 17.05 -24.81
N PHE A 305 1.69 16.39 -24.25
CA PHE A 305 1.83 15.16 -23.49
C PHE A 305 0.94 14.04 -24.07
N PRO A 306 1.35 12.78 -23.95
CA PRO A 306 0.48 11.65 -24.27
C PRO A 306 -0.81 11.68 -23.42
N ARG A 307 -1.93 11.28 -24.03
CA ARG A 307 -3.21 11.14 -23.31
C ARG A 307 -3.07 10.17 -22.14
N GLY A 308 -3.75 10.47 -21.02
CA GLY A 308 -3.76 9.64 -19.81
C GLY A 308 -2.56 9.84 -18.88
N TRP A 309 -1.71 10.83 -19.16
CA TRP A 309 -0.61 11.19 -18.26
C TRP A 309 -1.05 12.00 -17.04
N ILE A 310 -2.26 12.54 -17.07
CA ILE A 310 -2.85 13.29 -15.96
C ILE A 310 -4.35 13.02 -15.91
N ASN A 311 -4.88 12.82 -14.70
CA ASN A 311 -6.32 12.81 -14.42
C ASN A 311 -6.60 12.91 -12.92
N PRO A 312 -7.74 13.49 -12.50
CA PRO A 312 -8.20 13.41 -11.12
C PRO A 312 -8.50 11.95 -10.73
N THR A 313 -8.07 11.53 -9.55
CA THR A 313 -8.30 10.17 -9.05
C THR A 313 -9.08 10.15 -7.74
N SER A 314 -9.15 11.29 -7.05
CA SER A 314 -9.79 11.44 -5.74
C SER A 314 -10.92 12.46 -5.78
N PRO A 315 -11.93 12.32 -4.91
CA PRO A 315 -13.02 13.29 -4.81
C PRO A 315 -12.49 14.67 -4.35
N PRO A 316 -13.02 15.79 -4.87
CA PRO A 316 -12.63 17.11 -4.39
C PRO A 316 -12.97 17.28 -2.89
N ALA A 317 -12.10 17.91 -2.12
CA ALA A 317 -12.47 18.37 -0.78
C ALA A 317 -13.23 19.68 -0.90
N ILE A 318 -14.36 19.81 -0.19
CA ILE A 318 -15.18 21.03 -0.23
C ILE A 318 -15.10 21.70 1.13
N VAL A 319 -14.51 22.90 1.18
CA VAL A 319 -14.36 23.73 2.37
C VAL A 319 -14.85 25.14 2.03
N HIS A 320 -15.70 25.73 2.85
CA HIS A 320 -16.33 27.04 2.59
C HIS A 320 -16.99 27.15 1.20
N GLY A 321 -17.57 26.05 0.69
CA GLY A 321 -18.14 26.00 -0.66
C GLY A 321 -17.11 26.07 -1.78
N THR A 322 -15.83 25.91 -1.50
CA THR A 322 -14.76 25.78 -2.48
C THR A 322 -14.42 24.31 -2.68
N ALA A 323 -14.62 23.80 -3.88
CA ALA A 323 -14.23 22.45 -4.28
C ALA A 323 -12.76 22.46 -4.72
N VAL A 324 -11.89 21.87 -3.90
CA VAL A 324 -10.45 21.80 -4.12
C VAL A 324 -10.10 20.48 -4.78
N ILE A 325 -9.45 20.53 -5.95
CA ILE A 325 -9.11 19.35 -6.74
C ILE A 325 -7.71 19.47 -7.34
N GLY A 326 -6.98 18.33 -7.33
CA GLY A 326 -5.73 18.11 -8.05
C GLY A 326 -5.82 16.81 -8.84
N SER A 327 -4.69 16.35 -9.35
CA SER A 327 -4.63 15.21 -10.28
C SER A 327 -3.51 14.25 -9.93
N TYR A 328 -3.65 13.00 -10.35
CA TYR A 328 -2.54 12.08 -10.57
C TYR A 328 -1.77 12.52 -11.81
N ILE A 329 -0.46 12.42 -11.75
CA ILE A 329 0.44 12.57 -12.89
C ILE A 329 1.27 11.31 -13.01
N ILE A 330 1.54 10.88 -14.24
CA ILE A 330 2.28 9.64 -14.47
C ILE A 330 3.71 9.74 -13.95
N ASP A 331 4.14 8.71 -13.25
CA ASP A 331 5.43 8.64 -12.59
C ASP A 331 6.54 8.23 -13.57
N ASP A 332 7.78 8.70 -13.34
CA ASP A 332 9.04 8.25 -13.94
C ASP A 332 9.14 8.25 -15.49
N GLN A 333 8.18 8.83 -16.20
CA GLN A 333 8.25 8.78 -17.66
C GLN A 333 9.29 9.75 -18.23
N SER A 334 9.36 10.97 -17.67
CA SER A 334 10.17 12.05 -18.25
C SER A 334 10.47 13.13 -17.21
N THR A 335 11.52 13.94 -17.49
CA THR A 335 11.74 15.21 -16.80
C THR A 335 10.74 16.30 -17.22
N PHE A 336 9.90 16.01 -18.22
CA PHE A 336 8.88 16.92 -18.73
C PHE A 336 7.54 16.18 -18.76
N VAL A 337 6.71 16.43 -17.74
CA VAL A 337 5.37 15.84 -17.53
C VAL A 337 4.36 16.97 -17.26
N PRO A 338 3.04 16.69 -17.29
CA PRO A 338 2.02 17.68 -16.96
C PRO A 338 2.26 18.39 -15.62
N PRO A 339 1.68 19.59 -15.42
CA PRO A 339 1.81 20.35 -14.17
C PRO A 339 0.99 19.72 -13.04
N GLY A 340 1.53 19.71 -11.81
CA GLY A 340 0.87 19.23 -10.58
C GLY A 340 -0.02 20.28 -9.93
N VAL A 341 -0.72 21.09 -10.71
CA VAL A 341 -1.54 22.21 -10.24
C VAL A 341 -2.75 21.74 -9.42
N ILE A 342 -3.04 22.46 -8.34
CA ILE A 342 -4.25 22.28 -7.53
C ILE A 342 -5.12 23.53 -7.69
N ARG A 343 -6.43 23.35 -7.84
CA ARG A 343 -7.37 24.43 -8.12
C ARG A 343 -8.57 24.40 -7.20
N GLY A 344 -9.04 25.58 -6.79
CA GLY A 344 -10.27 25.77 -6.04
C GLY A 344 -11.38 26.34 -6.94
N TYR A 345 -12.49 25.65 -7.01
CA TYR A 345 -13.67 26.03 -7.77
C TYR A 345 -14.84 26.31 -6.84
N ASP A 346 -15.68 27.27 -7.18
CA ASP A 346 -16.97 27.47 -6.50
C ASP A 346 -17.85 26.24 -6.68
N ALA A 347 -18.27 25.62 -5.60
CA ALA A 347 -19.00 24.34 -5.63
C ALA A 347 -20.43 24.48 -6.19
N VAL A 348 -20.96 25.70 -6.33
CA VAL A 348 -22.27 25.98 -6.93
C VAL A 348 -22.17 26.27 -8.40
N THR A 349 -21.26 27.16 -8.80
CA THR A 349 -21.17 27.69 -10.16
C THR A 349 -20.09 27.04 -11.02
N GLY A 350 -19.11 26.34 -10.43
CA GLY A 350 -17.94 25.83 -11.14
C GLY A 350 -16.92 26.92 -11.52
N ALA A 351 -17.10 28.16 -11.08
CA ALA A 351 -16.16 29.24 -11.36
C ALA A 351 -14.83 28.98 -10.65
N LEU A 352 -13.72 29.15 -11.37
CA LEU A 352 -12.37 29.07 -10.80
C LEU A 352 -12.17 30.22 -9.81
N LYS A 353 -11.90 29.92 -8.56
CA LYS A 353 -11.64 30.91 -7.49
C LYS A 353 -10.14 31.22 -7.40
N TRP A 354 -9.32 30.22 -7.38
CA TRP A 354 -7.88 30.35 -7.22
C TRP A 354 -7.12 29.14 -7.78
N VAL A 355 -5.82 29.32 -7.95
CA VAL A 355 -4.87 28.30 -8.40
C VAL A 355 -3.71 28.21 -7.42
N PHE A 356 -3.23 27.01 -7.15
CA PHE A 356 -1.96 26.74 -6.52
C PHE A 356 -1.07 25.98 -7.51
N ASP A 357 -0.11 26.69 -8.13
CA ASP A 357 0.96 26.13 -8.96
C ASP A 357 2.21 25.97 -8.08
N PRO A 358 2.66 24.75 -7.74
CA PRO A 358 3.85 24.57 -6.90
C PRO A 358 5.12 25.21 -7.47
N GLY A 359 5.19 25.48 -8.77
CA GLY A 359 6.30 26.20 -9.40
C GLY A 359 6.21 27.73 -9.31
N LYS A 360 5.00 28.25 -8.95
CA LYS A 360 4.71 29.68 -8.74
C LYS A 360 3.80 29.86 -7.52
N PRO A 361 4.24 29.46 -6.33
CA PRO A 361 3.36 29.27 -5.16
C PRO A 361 2.74 30.56 -4.59
N ASN A 362 3.12 31.72 -5.06
CA ASN A 362 2.57 33.01 -4.64
C ASN A 362 1.65 33.64 -5.71
N ASP A 363 1.43 32.96 -6.84
CA ASP A 363 0.54 33.42 -7.90
C ASP A 363 -0.71 32.55 -7.91
N HIS A 364 -1.81 33.09 -7.44
CA HIS A 364 -3.09 32.40 -7.29
C HIS A 364 -4.13 32.79 -8.32
N ALA A 365 -3.76 33.73 -9.22
CA ALA A 365 -4.67 34.23 -10.25
C ALA A 365 -4.88 33.20 -11.36
N PRO A 366 -6.04 33.20 -12.03
CA PRO A 366 -6.24 32.48 -13.27
C PRO A 366 -5.22 32.88 -14.33
N LEU A 367 -4.77 31.92 -15.15
CA LEU A 367 -3.82 32.18 -16.24
C LEU A 367 -4.39 33.14 -17.28
N ALA A 368 -3.53 34.01 -17.82
CA ALA A 368 -3.87 34.74 -19.01
C ALA A 368 -4.00 33.81 -20.24
N PRO A 369 -4.80 34.15 -21.25
CA PRO A 369 -4.97 33.34 -22.45
C PRO A 369 -3.63 32.97 -23.10
N GLY A 370 -3.44 31.67 -23.41
CA GLY A 370 -2.24 31.14 -24.04
C GLY A 370 -1.07 30.83 -23.08
N GLN A 371 -1.24 31.07 -21.78
CA GLN A 371 -0.27 30.66 -20.75
C GLN A 371 -0.55 29.21 -20.26
N THR A 372 0.50 28.57 -19.75
CA THR A 372 0.40 27.25 -19.12
C THR A 372 1.01 27.27 -17.72
N TYR A 373 0.53 26.38 -16.85
CA TYR A 373 1.12 26.13 -15.54
C TYR A 373 2.51 25.53 -15.64
N THR A 374 3.24 25.50 -14.52
CA THR A 374 4.61 24.99 -14.46
C THR A 374 4.63 23.47 -14.58
N PRO A 375 5.22 22.89 -15.65
CA PRO A 375 5.27 21.45 -15.83
C PRO A 375 6.19 20.78 -14.79
N SER A 376 6.00 19.49 -14.59
CA SER A 376 6.84 18.61 -13.74
C SER A 376 6.90 19.04 -12.28
N THR A 377 5.87 19.73 -11.79
CA THR A 377 5.72 20.11 -10.39
C THR A 377 5.03 19.00 -9.59
N PRO A 378 5.21 18.95 -8.25
CA PRO A 378 4.50 18.02 -7.39
C PRO A 378 2.99 18.10 -7.56
N ASN A 379 2.34 16.96 -7.56
CA ASN A 379 0.89 16.81 -7.66
C ASN A 379 0.24 16.48 -6.31
N ALA A 380 -1.08 16.38 -6.27
CA ALA A 380 -1.82 15.89 -5.12
C ALA A 380 -2.93 14.95 -5.61
N TRP A 381 -2.62 13.68 -5.64
CA TRP A 381 -3.51 12.64 -6.16
C TRP A 381 -4.35 11.91 -5.09
N PRO A 382 -3.90 11.82 -3.80
CA PRO A 382 -4.69 11.17 -2.75
C PRO A 382 -5.89 12.02 -2.33
N PRO A 383 -6.82 11.48 -1.53
CA PRO A 383 -7.88 12.29 -0.94
C PRO A 383 -7.34 13.36 0.02
N TYR A 384 -8.00 14.51 0.06
CA TYR A 384 -7.65 15.61 0.95
C TYR A 384 -8.51 15.60 2.21
N SER A 385 -8.06 16.34 3.23
CA SER A 385 -8.87 16.66 4.40
C SER A 385 -9.05 18.15 4.54
N GLY A 386 -10.08 18.58 5.24
CA GLY A 386 -10.42 19.99 5.43
C GLY A 386 -10.94 20.31 6.82
N ASP A 387 -10.78 21.56 7.21
CA ASP A 387 -11.29 22.11 8.46
C ASP A 387 -12.12 23.35 8.17
N GLU A 388 -13.46 23.22 8.29
CA GLU A 388 -14.41 24.32 8.07
C GLU A 388 -14.23 25.49 9.05
N GLN A 389 -13.76 25.24 10.26
CA GLN A 389 -13.58 26.29 11.26
C GLN A 389 -12.33 27.13 10.99
N LEU A 390 -11.27 26.48 10.51
CA LEU A 390 -10.02 27.14 10.16
C LEU A 390 -10.00 27.66 8.74
N GLY A 391 -10.93 27.23 7.87
CA GLY A 391 -10.94 27.51 6.45
C GLY A 391 -9.72 26.93 5.72
N LEU A 392 -9.22 25.77 6.16
CA LEU A 392 -8.02 25.15 5.61
C LEU A 392 -8.33 23.84 4.91
N VAL A 393 -7.63 23.60 3.78
CA VAL A 393 -7.55 22.29 3.14
C VAL A 393 -6.12 21.76 3.26
N TYR A 394 -5.97 20.46 3.53
CA TYR A 394 -4.70 19.81 3.76
C TYR A 394 -4.42 18.81 2.64
N LEU A 395 -3.34 19.07 1.91
CA LEU A 395 -2.94 18.32 0.72
C LEU A 395 -1.78 17.37 1.05
N PRO A 396 -1.94 16.06 0.86
CA PRO A 396 -0.82 15.13 0.85
C PRO A 396 -0.20 15.17 -0.55
N MET A 397 0.96 15.84 -0.66
CA MET A 397 1.61 16.06 -1.95
C MET A 397 2.42 14.83 -2.37
N GLY A 398 2.35 14.51 -3.64
CA GLY A 398 3.32 13.68 -4.34
C GLY A 398 4.64 14.40 -4.57
N MET A 399 5.41 13.95 -5.53
CA MET A 399 6.71 14.54 -5.80
C MET A 399 6.82 15.09 -7.22
N GLY A 400 7.90 15.84 -7.50
CA GLY A 400 8.22 16.33 -8.84
C GLY A 400 8.91 15.24 -9.66
N SER A 401 8.50 15.05 -10.91
CA SER A 401 9.01 14.01 -11.80
C SER A 401 10.41 14.32 -12.35
N PRO A 402 11.25 13.30 -12.61
CA PRO A 402 11.04 11.88 -12.31
C PRO A 402 11.36 11.55 -10.84
N ASP A 403 10.79 10.46 -10.33
CA ASP A 403 10.76 10.17 -8.89
C ASP A 403 12.12 9.73 -8.34
N PHE A 404 12.91 9.02 -9.12
CA PHE A 404 14.22 8.48 -8.68
C PHE A 404 15.43 9.37 -9.03
N TYR A 405 15.23 10.53 -9.65
CA TYR A 405 16.31 11.42 -10.08
C TYR A 405 15.92 12.89 -9.97
N GLY A 406 16.52 13.62 -9.04
CA GLY A 406 16.07 14.94 -8.61
C GLY A 406 16.92 16.13 -9.06
N ILE A 407 18.00 15.92 -9.86
CA ILE A 407 18.95 16.98 -10.20
C ILE A 407 18.30 18.20 -10.89
N ASN A 408 17.24 17.96 -11.64
CA ASN A 408 16.57 19.00 -12.44
C ASN A 408 15.41 19.68 -11.67
N ARG A 409 15.09 19.25 -10.46
CA ARG A 409 14.02 19.85 -9.66
C ARG A 409 14.44 21.23 -9.14
N SER A 410 13.55 22.22 -9.27
CA SER A 410 13.77 23.54 -8.69
C SER A 410 13.66 23.49 -7.15
N PRO A 411 14.15 24.50 -6.43
CA PRO A 411 13.95 24.60 -4.98
C PRO A 411 12.46 24.63 -4.58
N GLU A 412 11.61 25.27 -5.41
CA GLU A 412 10.16 25.33 -5.18
C GLU A 412 9.53 23.95 -5.36
N THR A 413 9.91 23.21 -6.42
CA THR A 413 9.48 21.82 -6.63
C THR A 413 9.89 20.94 -5.44
N ASP A 414 11.14 21.03 -5.01
CA ASP A 414 11.62 20.26 -3.84
C ASP A 414 10.85 20.61 -2.56
N ARG A 415 10.53 21.90 -2.35
CA ARG A 415 9.82 22.36 -1.15
C ARG A 415 8.46 21.68 -0.96
N PHE A 416 7.73 21.43 -2.04
CA PHE A 416 6.39 20.86 -2.01
C PHE A 416 6.35 19.38 -2.29
N SER A 417 7.47 18.76 -2.69
CA SER A 417 7.55 17.30 -2.91
C SER A 417 7.45 16.55 -1.61
N SER A 418 6.66 15.47 -1.60
CA SER A 418 6.47 14.53 -0.48
C SER A 418 6.19 15.26 0.84
N ALA A 419 5.36 16.31 0.75
CA ALA A 419 5.03 17.23 1.82
C ALA A 419 3.53 17.22 2.16
N THR A 420 3.19 17.59 3.37
CA THR A 420 1.82 18.00 3.73
C THR A 420 1.74 19.50 3.62
N VAL A 421 0.82 20.00 2.81
CA VAL A 421 0.63 21.43 2.54
C VAL A 421 -0.76 21.86 3.02
N ALA A 422 -0.84 22.89 3.82
CA ALA A 422 -2.10 23.53 4.17
C ALA A 422 -2.30 24.78 3.31
N LEU A 423 -3.42 24.82 2.60
CA LEU A 423 -3.85 25.99 1.85
C LEU A 423 -5.09 26.61 2.51
N ASP A 424 -5.17 27.92 2.42
CA ASP A 424 -6.41 28.64 2.66
C ASP A 424 -7.45 28.25 1.59
N ALA A 425 -8.61 27.77 2.01
CA ALA A 425 -9.63 27.25 1.10
C ALA A 425 -10.30 28.34 0.26
N ASP A 426 -10.28 29.59 0.71
CA ASP A 426 -10.90 30.71 0.00
C ASP A 426 -9.96 31.40 -0.99
N THR A 427 -8.64 31.39 -0.73
CA THR A 427 -7.64 32.15 -1.51
C THR A 427 -6.60 31.29 -2.20
N GLY A 428 -6.39 30.02 -1.79
CA GLY A 428 -5.32 29.16 -2.28
C GLY A 428 -3.93 29.46 -1.69
N GLU A 429 -3.83 30.45 -0.79
CA GLU A 429 -2.56 30.80 -0.16
C GLU A 429 -1.99 29.68 0.70
N VAL A 430 -0.68 29.46 0.59
CA VAL A 430 0.04 28.50 1.44
C VAL A 430 0.13 29.00 2.87
N ARG A 431 -0.52 28.33 3.81
CA ARG A 431 -0.45 28.65 5.23
C ARG A 431 0.77 28.01 5.90
N TRP A 432 1.06 26.78 5.59
CA TRP A 432 2.26 26.09 6.04
C TRP A 432 2.58 24.87 5.18
N VAL A 433 3.83 24.40 5.28
CA VAL A 433 4.34 23.20 4.62
C VAL A 433 5.12 22.38 5.63
N PHE A 434 4.90 21.07 5.67
CA PHE A 434 5.71 20.11 6.40
C PHE A 434 6.21 19.04 5.43
N GLN A 435 7.51 18.99 5.18
CA GLN A 435 8.12 17.95 4.36
C GLN A 435 8.29 16.67 5.17
N ALA A 436 7.64 15.60 4.74
CA ALA A 436 7.85 14.27 5.30
C ALA A 436 9.15 13.62 4.78
N ILE A 437 9.59 14.04 3.59
CA ILE A 437 10.84 13.60 2.95
C ILE A 437 11.54 14.81 2.33
N HIS A 438 12.80 14.99 2.67
CA HIS A 438 13.64 16.01 2.05
C HIS A 438 14.28 15.47 0.78
N HIS A 439 14.09 16.15 -0.35
CA HIS A 439 14.62 15.77 -1.65
C HIS A 439 14.41 14.28 -1.95
N ASP A 440 13.16 13.90 -2.16
CA ASP A 440 12.75 12.52 -2.34
C ASP A 440 13.35 11.92 -3.62
N LEU A 441 13.97 10.74 -3.52
CA LEU A 441 14.59 9.96 -4.58
C LEU A 441 14.07 8.51 -4.60
N TRP A 442 12.92 8.24 -3.97
CA TRP A 442 12.45 6.89 -3.68
C TRP A 442 10.98 6.65 -4.06
N ASP A 443 10.29 7.65 -4.64
CA ASP A 443 8.83 7.59 -4.83
C ASP A 443 8.09 7.42 -3.48
N TYR A 444 8.44 8.26 -2.50
CA TYR A 444 7.81 8.26 -1.18
C TYR A 444 6.77 9.37 -1.01
N ASP A 445 5.91 9.52 -2.02
CA ASP A 445 4.73 10.36 -1.96
C ASP A 445 4.05 10.31 -0.59
N ASN A 446 3.44 11.42 -0.16
CA ASN A 446 2.43 11.34 0.89
C ASN A 446 1.14 10.74 0.30
N ALA A 447 1.07 9.41 0.20
CA ALA A 447 -0.05 8.69 -0.40
C ALA A 447 -1.32 8.71 0.45
N ALA A 448 -1.18 8.88 1.78
CA ALA A 448 -2.27 8.77 2.74
C ALA A 448 -3.03 10.09 2.93
N GLN A 449 -4.39 10.01 2.94
CA GLN A 449 -5.21 11.14 3.37
C GLN A 449 -4.78 11.61 4.76
N PRO A 450 -4.51 12.91 4.98
CA PRO A 450 -4.29 13.45 6.32
C PRO A 450 -5.51 13.22 7.22
N VAL A 451 -5.30 12.85 8.48
CA VAL A 451 -6.40 12.60 9.43
C VAL A 451 -6.41 13.69 10.50
N LEU A 452 -7.55 14.37 10.66
CA LEU A 452 -7.69 15.47 11.60
C LEU A 452 -8.34 14.99 12.90
N VAL A 453 -7.70 15.27 14.02
CA VAL A 453 -8.15 14.85 15.36
C VAL A 453 -7.88 15.95 16.39
N ASP A 454 -8.51 15.85 17.54
CA ASP A 454 -8.10 16.57 18.73
C ASP A 454 -7.11 15.72 19.52
N PHE A 455 -5.82 16.02 19.35
CA PHE A 455 -4.73 15.23 19.90
C PHE A 455 -4.53 15.49 21.39
N PRO A 456 -4.49 14.45 22.24
CA PRO A 456 -4.34 14.61 23.69
C PRO A 456 -2.91 15.08 24.04
N THR A 457 -2.79 16.24 24.67
CA THR A 457 -1.53 16.75 25.23
C THR A 457 -1.63 16.99 26.74
N ALA A 458 -0.50 17.22 27.39
CA ALA A 458 -0.49 17.52 28.84
C ALA A 458 -1.27 18.79 29.19
N SER A 459 -1.38 19.74 28.26
CA SER A 459 -2.12 21.02 28.43
C SER A 459 -3.57 20.97 27.95
N GLY A 460 -4.07 19.81 27.54
CA GLY A 460 -5.39 19.59 26.95
C GLY A 460 -5.32 19.19 25.47
N PRO A 461 -6.46 18.94 24.81
CA PRO A 461 -6.50 18.56 23.41
C PRO A 461 -6.05 19.71 22.50
N VAL A 462 -5.29 19.39 21.46
CA VAL A 462 -4.81 20.33 20.45
C VAL A 462 -5.32 19.88 19.08
N PRO A 463 -5.89 20.81 18.27
CA PRO A 463 -6.25 20.49 16.89
C PRO A 463 -5.04 19.99 16.11
N ALA A 464 -5.04 18.71 15.73
CA ALA A 464 -3.91 18.04 15.11
C ALA A 464 -4.26 17.45 13.76
N LEU A 465 -3.20 17.25 12.97
CA LEU A 465 -3.20 16.49 11.73
C LEU A 465 -2.23 15.31 11.89
N ILE A 466 -2.70 14.12 11.60
CA ILE A 466 -1.89 12.89 11.53
C ILE A 466 -1.60 12.61 10.06
N GLN A 467 -0.32 12.64 9.68
CA GLN A 467 0.15 12.23 8.35
C GLN A 467 0.87 10.90 8.45
N ALA A 468 0.28 9.88 7.89
CA ALA A 468 0.92 8.59 7.64
C ALA A 468 1.67 8.63 6.30
N THR A 469 2.77 7.89 6.17
CA THR A 469 3.67 8.02 5.02
C THR A 469 4.10 6.67 4.44
N LYS A 470 4.47 6.64 3.17
CA LYS A 470 5.10 5.46 2.52
C LYS A 470 6.37 5.01 3.26
N THR A 471 7.07 5.91 3.95
CA THR A 471 8.24 5.55 4.77
C THR A 471 7.89 4.81 6.06
N GLY A 472 6.61 4.52 6.31
CA GLY A 472 6.16 3.84 7.52
C GLY A 472 6.21 4.71 8.76
N GLN A 473 6.34 6.02 8.62
CA GLN A 473 6.35 6.96 9.73
C GLN A 473 5.01 7.69 9.84
N ILE A 474 4.68 8.09 11.06
CA ILE A 474 3.47 8.86 11.38
C ILE A 474 3.88 10.14 12.04
N PHE A 475 3.58 11.26 11.38
CA PHE A 475 3.80 12.60 11.91
C PHE A 475 2.50 13.15 12.49
N VAL A 476 2.58 13.72 13.69
CA VAL A 476 1.44 14.41 14.34
C VAL A 476 1.78 15.88 14.43
N LEU A 477 1.02 16.70 13.70
CA LEU A 477 1.27 18.12 13.51
C LEU A 477 0.13 18.95 14.11
N ASP A 478 0.42 20.11 14.67
CA ASP A 478 -0.61 21.13 14.92
C ASP A 478 -1.17 21.60 13.57
N ARG A 479 -2.45 21.29 13.28
CA ARG A 479 -3.05 21.55 11.98
C ARG A 479 -3.21 23.04 11.62
N ARG A 480 -3.02 23.93 12.60
CA ARG A 480 -3.04 25.39 12.39
C ARG A 480 -1.70 25.92 11.88
N THR A 481 -0.59 25.24 12.20
CA THR A 481 0.77 25.78 12.02
C THR A 481 1.75 24.85 11.32
N GLY A 482 1.40 23.55 11.14
CA GLY A 482 2.28 22.51 10.62
C GLY A 482 3.40 22.09 11.56
N LYS A 483 3.46 22.60 12.79
CA LYS A 483 4.50 22.25 13.75
C LYS A 483 4.26 20.87 14.36
N PRO A 484 5.30 20.01 14.48
CA PRO A 484 5.16 18.73 15.14
C PRO A 484 4.70 18.84 16.59
N LEU A 485 3.66 18.08 16.95
CA LEU A 485 3.18 17.91 18.34
C LEU A 485 3.87 16.74 19.03
N THR A 486 4.40 15.80 18.25
CA THR A 486 5.20 14.69 18.75
C THR A 486 6.65 14.84 18.28
N LYS A 487 7.57 14.16 18.96
CA LYS A 487 9.00 14.31 18.70
C LYS A 487 9.36 13.83 17.27
N VAL A 488 9.94 14.74 16.49
CA VAL A 488 10.57 14.50 15.19
C VAL A 488 12.04 14.84 15.29
N GLU A 489 12.90 13.95 14.80
CA GLU A 489 14.36 14.09 14.83
C GLU A 489 14.92 14.00 13.42
N GLU A 490 15.77 14.96 13.05
CA GLU A 490 16.58 14.88 11.85
C GLU A 490 17.72 13.88 12.05
N LYS A 491 17.73 12.79 11.27
CA LYS A 491 18.78 11.76 11.35
C LYS A 491 19.56 11.67 10.07
N PRO A 492 20.89 11.47 10.16
CA PRO A 492 21.74 11.29 8.99
C PRO A 492 21.29 10.10 8.13
N VAL A 493 21.37 10.26 6.81
CA VAL A 493 21.05 9.23 5.83
C VAL A 493 22.18 9.05 4.82
N PRO A 494 22.23 7.91 4.09
CA PRO A 494 23.29 7.64 3.12
C PRO A 494 23.35 8.68 2.00
N ALA A 495 24.57 9.02 1.59
CA ALA A 495 24.80 9.93 0.47
C ALA A 495 24.50 9.26 -0.88
N SER A 496 24.02 10.05 -1.86
CA SER A 496 23.91 9.59 -3.25
C SER A 496 25.30 9.34 -3.85
N THR A 497 25.38 8.32 -4.72
CA THR A 497 26.59 8.00 -5.51
C THR A 497 26.41 8.35 -6.99
N ILE A 498 25.26 8.87 -7.37
CA ILE A 498 24.99 9.35 -8.74
C ILE A 498 25.74 10.67 -8.96
N PRO A 499 26.57 10.78 -10.00
CA PRO A 499 27.29 12.01 -10.27
C PRO A 499 26.38 13.22 -10.46
N GLY A 500 26.61 14.27 -9.67
CA GLY A 500 25.85 15.51 -9.71
C GLY A 500 24.47 15.46 -9.03
N GLU A 501 24.00 14.30 -8.60
CA GLU A 501 22.73 14.19 -7.87
C GLU A 501 22.82 14.85 -6.50
N ARG A 502 21.80 15.62 -6.17
CA ARG A 502 21.61 16.19 -4.84
C ARG A 502 21.00 15.15 -3.91
N TRP A 503 21.26 15.25 -2.62
CA TRP A 503 20.55 14.49 -1.61
C TRP A 503 20.44 15.31 -0.33
N SER A 504 19.44 15.06 0.48
CA SER A 504 19.43 15.59 1.85
C SER A 504 20.40 14.81 2.73
N ARG A 505 21.15 15.52 3.58
CA ARG A 505 22.06 14.88 4.55
C ARG A 505 21.31 14.19 5.69
N THR A 506 20.11 14.65 5.97
CA THR A 506 19.23 14.14 7.02
C THR A 506 17.83 13.94 6.47
N GLN A 507 17.06 13.12 7.17
CA GLN A 507 15.62 12.96 6.94
C GLN A 507 14.88 13.06 8.28
N PRO A 508 13.63 13.53 8.30
CA PRO A 508 12.82 13.61 9.50
C PRO A 508 12.36 12.20 9.94
N PHE A 509 12.59 11.88 11.21
CA PHE A 509 12.12 10.64 11.82
C PHE A 509 11.15 10.93 12.96
N SER A 510 9.95 10.39 12.87
CA SER A 510 8.98 10.41 13.96
C SER A 510 9.41 9.39 15.03
N THR A 511 9.92 9.88 16.16
CA THR A 511 10.51 9.02 17.22
C THR A 511 9.59 8.80 18.41
N ALA A 512 8.43 9.48 18.44
CA ALA A 512 7.42 9.31 19.48
C ALA A 512 6.26 8.40 19.07
N MET A 513 6.18 8.01 17.79
CA MET A 513 5.21 7.06 17.26
C MET A 513 5.93 5.77 16.82
N PRO A 514 5.23 4.63 16.72
CA PRO A 514 5.84 3.41 16.20
C PRO A 514 6.32 3.59 14.76
N ASN A 515 7.42 2.91 14.42
CA ASN A 515 7.92 2.83 13.06
C ASN A 515 7.31 1.60 12.36
N PHE A 516 6.56 1.84 11.29
CA PHE A 516 5.88 0.80 10.51
C PHE A 516 6.70 0.31 9.30
N ALA A 517 7.90 0.84 9.08
CA ALA A 517 8.83 0.35 8.06
C ALA A 517 9.59 -0.92 8.48
N GLY A 518 9.51 -1.30 9.75
CA GLY A 518 10.27 -2.43 10.31
C GLY A 518 11.74 -2.08 10.56
N PRO A 519 12.62 -3.04 10.84
CA PRO A 519 14.04 -2.83 10.98
C PRO A 519 14.77 -2.76 9.64
N ASN A 520 15.99 -2.19 9.63
CA ASN A 520 16.88 -2.31 8.47
C ASN A 520 17.16 -3.80 8.16
N LEU A 521 17.16 -4.13 6.86
CA LEU A 521 17.45 -5.49 6.40
C LEU A 521 18.92 -5.84 6.60
N THR A 522 19.17 -7.12 6.88
CA THR A 522 20.48 -7.74 6.90
C THR A 522 20.52 -8.97 6.00
N GLU A 523 21.69 -9.53 5.70
CA GLU A 523 21.76 -10.78 4.93
C GLU A 523 21.04 -11.94 5.63
N ALA A 524 20.98 -11.95 6.96
CA ALA A 524 20.27 -12.96 7.74
C ALA A 524 18.75 -12.90 7.56
N ASP A 525 18.21 -11.73 7.16
CA ASP A 525 16.79 -11.54 6.89
C ASP A 525 16.36 -12.06 5.51
N MET A 526 17.31 -12.43 4.67
CA MET A 526 17.01 -12.98 3.35
C MET A 526 16.29 -14.33 3.47
N TRP A 527 15.22 -14.47 2.68
CA TRP A 527 14.26 -15.55 2.80
C TRP A 527 13.95 -16.19 1.44
N GLY A 528 13.15 -17.22 1.46
CA GLY A 528 12.64 -18.01 0.35
C GLY A 528 11.95 -19.27 0.88
N MET A 529 11.30 -20.05 0.04
CA MET A 529 10.65 -21.30 0.45
C MET A 529 11.66 -22.43 0.66
N THR A 530 12.83 -22.34 0.02
CA THR A 530 13.89 -23.35 0.02
C THR A 530 15.25 -22.71 0.32
N PRO A 531 16.28 -23.49 0.68
CA PRO A 531 17.64 -22.95 0.83
C PRO A 531 18.21 -22.41 -0.50
N PHE A 532 17.67 -22.82 -1.65
CA PHE A 532 18.11 -22.30 -2.96
C PHE A 532 17.57 -20.89 -3.20
N ASP A 533 16.28 -20.66 -2.91
CA ASP A 533 15.67 -19.32 -2.99
C ASP A 533 16.36 -18.38 -2.02
N GLN A 534 16.60 -18.84 -0.79
CA GLN A 534 17.29 -18.07 0.22
C GLN A 534 18.71 -17.69 -0.21
N LEU A 535 19.46 -18.63 -0.78
CA LEU A 535 20.81 -18.38 -1.32
C LEU A 535 20.78 -17.36 -2.46
N TYR A 536 19.81 -17.48 -3.37
CA TYR A 536 19.59 -16.54 -4.46
C TYR A 536 19.32 -15.13 -3.92
N CYS A 537 18.42 -15.00 -2.94
CA CYS A 537 18.10 -13.72 -2.31
C CYS A 537 19.29 -13.10 -1.57
N ARG A 538 20.14 -13.92 -0.93
CA ARG A 538 21.41 -13.45 -0.31
C ARG A 538 22.38 -12.89 -1.35
N ILE A 539 22.46 -13.54 -2.51
CA ILE A 539 23.30 -13.06 -3.62
C ILE A 539 22.78 -11.71 -4.12
N LEU A 540 21.47 -11.57 -4.37
CA LEU A 540 20.87 -10.30 -4.79
C LEU A 540 21.12 -9.20 -3.75
N TYR A 541 20.95 -9.50 -2.46
CA TYR A 541 21.21 -8.57 -1.37
C TYR A 541 22.66 -8.07 -1.37
N ARG A 542 23.64 -8.97 -1.61
CA ARG A 542 25.06 -8.62 -1.65
C ARG A 542 25.49 -7.90 -2.92
N GLN A 543 24.76 -8.06 -4.02
CA GLN A 543 24.97 -7.33 -5.27
C GLN A 543 24.42 -5.91 -5.24
N ALA A 544 23.35 -5.69 -4.47
CA ALA A 544 22.70 -4.39 -4.36
C ALA A 544 23.40 -3.47 -3.37
N ASP A 545 23.26 -2.16 -3.56
CA ASP A 545 23.55 -1.17 -2.53
C ASP A 545 22.39 -1.12 -1.55
N TYR A 546 22.68 -1.38 -0.29
CA TYR A 546 21.73 -1.20 0.80
C TYR A 546 22.51 -0.81 2.07
N ARG A 547 22.29 0.40 2.51
CA ARG A 547 22.95 1.02 3.67
C ARG A 547 21.94 1.42 4.75
N GLY A 548 20.75 0.81 4.72
CA GLY A 548 19.61 1.11 5.58
C GLY A 548 18.58 2.00 4.92
N TYR A 549 17.67 2.56 5.72
CA TYR A 549 16.65 3.46 5.24
C TYR A 549 17.22 4.61 4.41
N TYR A 550 16.47 5.05 3.42
CA TYR A 550 16.86 6.16 2.55
C TYR A 550 18.20 5.92 1.82
N THR A 551 18.57 4.67 1.53
CA THR A 551 19.66 4.40 0.58
C THR A 551 19.25 4.93 -0.79
N PRO A 552 19.94 5.96 -1.35
CA PRO A 552 19.57 6.51 -2.65
C PRO A 552 19.82 5.51 -3.78
N PRO A 553 19.07 5.60 -4.89
CA PRO A 553 19.38 4.84 -6.09
C PRO A 553 20.83 5.04 -6.56
N ARG A 554 21.40 4.02 -7.20
CA ARG A 554 22.73 4.08 -7.81
C ARG A 554 22.74 3.46 -9.19
N LEU A 555 23.77 3.71 -9.98
CA LEU A 555 24.00 2.94 -11.19
C LEU A 555 24.25 1.46 -10.83
N GLY A 556 23.42 0.57 -11.37
CA GLY A 556 23.30 -0.81 -10.95
C GLY A 556 22.14 -1.03 -9.97
N ALA A 557 22.27 -2.04 -9.12
CA ALA A 557 21.20 -2.46 -8.22
C ALA A 557 21.23 -1.71 -6.88
N SER A 558 20.05 -1.40 -6.34
CA SER A 558 19.80 -0.94 -4.97
C SER A 558 18.56 -1.59 -4.39
N ILE A 559 18.49 -1.70 -3.06
CA ILE A 559 17.29 -2.15 -2.36
C ILE A 559 16.65 -0.93 -1.70
N ARG A 560 15.35 -0.74 -1.98
CA ARG A 560 14.50 0.28 -1.37
C ARG A 560 13.58 -0.37 -0.35
N THR A 561 13.62 0.11 0.89
CA THR A 561 12.75 -0.37 1.96
C THR A 561 12.25 0.77 2.85
N PRO A 562 10.93 0.90 3.06
CA PRO A 562 9.85 0.17 2.36
C PRO A 562 9.93 0.34 0.83
N GLY A 563 9.32 -0.59 0.07
CA GLY A 563 9.22 -0.49 -1.38
C GLY A 563 8.17 0.51 -1.86
N GLU A 564 7.76 0.41 -3.12
CA GLU A 564 6.76 1.31 -3.76
C GLU A 564 5.41 1.33 -3.04
N LEU A 565 4.95 0.15 -2.56
CA LEU A 565 3.73 0.06 -1.76
C LEU A 565 3.85 0.82 -0.43
N GLY A 566 5.07 1.20 -0.05
CA GLY A 566 5.33 1.90 1.19
C GLY A 566 5.05 1.09 2.45
N GLY A 567 5.33 1.70 3.60
CA GLY A 567 4.88 1.21 4.90
C GLY A 567 3.38 1.43 5.08
N ILE A 568 2.87 2.63 4.71
CA ILE A 568 1.44 2.97 4.73
C ILE A 568 1.11 3.69 3.42
N ASP A 569 0.08 3.23 2.73
CA ASP A 569 -0.30 3.72 1.41
C ASP A 569 -1.65 4.48 1.44
N TRP A 570 -2.27 4.74 0.29
CA TRP A 570 -3.47 5.58 0.10
C TRP A 570 -4.67 5.19 0.97
N GLY A 571 -4.75 3.94 1.45
CA GLY A 571 -5.75 3.53 2.42
C GLY A 571 -5.73 4.34 3.72
N SER A 572 -4.61 4.99 4.03
CA SER A 572 -4.40 5.82 5.22
C SER A 572 -4.62 5.05 6.52
N VAL A 573 -4.97 5.75 7.59
CA VAL A 573 -5.21 5.20 8.92
C VAL A 573 -6.63 5.51 9.37
N ALA A 574 -7.16 4.74 10.32
CA ALA A 574 -8.42 5.04 10.98
C ALA A 574 -8.17 5.45 12.45
N VAL A 575 -9.04 6.29 13.02
CA VAL A 575 -8.91 6.72 14.42
C VAL A 575 -10.23 6.52 15.14
N ASP A 576 -10.27 5.66 16.16
CA ASP A 576 -11.35 5.70 17.14
C ASP A 576 -11.17 6.98 17.99
N GLU A 577 -11.94 7.99 17.63
CA GLU A 577 -11.86 9.31 18.29
C GLU A 577 -12.46 9.27 19.70
N GLY A 578 -13.35 8.32 19.98
CA GLY A 578 -13.90 8.14 21.31
C GLY A 578 -12.88 7.60 22.31
N ARG A 579 -11.94 6.74 21.83
CA ARG A 579 -10.87 6.17 22.67
C ARG A 579 -9.51 6.83 22.47
N GLY A 580 -9.32 7.58 21.39
CA GLY A 580 -8.00 8.07 21.00
C GLY A 580 -7.08 6.94 20.54
N VAL A 581 -7.61 5.97 19.79
CA VAL A 581 -6.87 4.83 19.25
C VAL A 581 -6.69 4.95 17.75
N LEU A 582 -5.45 4.87 17.30
CA LEU A 582 -5.08 4.89 15.89
C LEU A 582 -4.95 3.45 15.38
N ILE A 583 -5.65 3.13 14.31
CA ILE A 583 -5.58 1.84 13.62
C ILE A 583 -4.76 2.00 12.34
N VAL A 584 -3.70 1.21 12.24
CA VAL A 584 -2.73 1.27 11.14
C VAL A 584 -2.60 -0.09 10.49
N ASN A 585 -2.90 -0.19 9.20
CA ASN A 585 -2.46 -1.31 8.38
C ASN A 585 -1.20 -0.90 7.61
N SER A 586 -0.21 -1.78 7.60
CA SER A 586 1.12 -1.47 7.08
C SER A 586 1.77 -2.63 6.36
N ASN A 587 2.77 -2.31 5.51
CA ASN A 587 3.54 -3.26 4.71
C ASN A 587 5.02 -3.24 5.08
N LEU A 588 5.67 -4.41 4.96
CA LEU A 588 7.12 -4.57 5.05
C LEU A 588 7.71 -5.14 3.76
N MET A 589 7.18 -4.76 2.60
CA MET A 589 7.74 -5.18 1.31
C MET A 589 8.90 -4.28 0.93
N ALA A 590 9.96 -4.87 0.35
CA ALA A 590 11.08 -4.14 -0.24
C ALA A 590 11.02 -4.26 -1.76
N ASP A 591 11.62 -3.28 -2.46
CA ASP A 591 11.84 -3.30 -3.90
C ASP A 591 13.33 -3.46 -4.23
N TYR A 592 13.57 -3.96 -5.43
CA TYR A 592 14.88 -4.09 -6.06
C TYR A 592 14.91 -3.21 -7.30
N ASP A 593 15.56 -2.06 -7.18
CA ASP A 593 15.63 -1.07 -8.22
C ASP A 593 16.98 -1.18 -8.96
N ARG A 594 16.97 -1.04 -10.28
CA ARG A 594 18.18 -1.12 -11.10
C ARG A 594 18.26 0.04 -12.07
N PHE A 595 19.12 1.01 -11.75
CA PHE A 595 19.46 2.08 -12.69
C PHE A 595 20.39 1.58 -13.78
N ILE A 596 20.04 1.91 -15.01
CA ILE A 596 20.84 1.59 -16.20
C ILE A 596 21.15 2.87 -17.00
N PRO A 597 22.30 2.91 -17.69
CA PRO A 597 22.63 4.05 -18.57
C PRO A 597 21.57 4.23 -19.66
N ARG A 598 21.35 5.48 -20.11
CA ARG A 598 20.38 5.79 -21.16
C ARG A 598 20.55 4.91 -22.41
N SER A 599 21.80 4.70 -22.86
CA SER A 599 22.09 3.87 -24.01
C SER A 599 21.61 2.41 -23.86
N GLN A 600 21.72 1.85 -22.64
CA GLN A 600 21.22 0.53 -22.34
C GLN A 600 19.70 0.52 -22.28
N ALA A 601 19.07 1.50 -21.62
CA ALA A 601 17.63 1.63 -21.54
C ALA A 601 16.98 1.76 -22.94
N ASP A 602 17.59 2.51 -23.83
CA ASP A 602 17.14 2.64 -25.22
C ASP A 602 17.30 1.32 -26.01
N ALA A 603 18.41 0.60 -25.81
CA ALA A 603 18.64 -0.71 -26.42
C ALA A 603 17.63 -1.76 -25.92
N GLU A 604 17.26 -1.72 -24.66
CA GLU A 604 16.24 -2.59 -24.04
C GLU A 604 14.80 -2.17 -24.43
N GLY A 605 14.62 -1.00 -25.05
CA GLY A 605 13.31 -0.48 -25.49
C GLY A 605 12.52 0.15 -24.36
N LEU A 606 13.20 0.70 -23.36
CA LEU A 606 12.60 1.41 -22.22
C LEU A 606 12.30 2.86 -22.59
N TYR A 607 11.26 3.07 -23.39
CA TYR A 607 10.76 4.38 -23.81
C TYR A 607 9.52 4.78 -23.01
N ILE A 608 9.10 6.02 -23.12
CA ILE A 608 7.90 6.56 -22.47
C ILE A 608 6.64 5.80 -22.89
N ASN A 609 5.61 5.81 -22.04
CA ASN A 609 4.32 5.22 -22.36
C ASN A 609 3.70 5.94 -23.58
N GLY A 610 3.23 5.15 -24.56
CA GLY A 610 2.73 5.65 -25.83
C GLY A 610 3.76 5.74 -26.96
N ASP A 611 5.07 5.61 -26.69
CA ASP A 611 6.09 5.53 -27.73
C ASP A 611 6.04 4.17 -28.42
N PRO A 612 5.95 4.11 -29.77
CA PRO A 612 5.88 2.83 -30.52
C PRO A 612 7.13 1.95 -30.36
N ARG A 613 8.26 2.51 -29.97
CA ARG A 613 9.52 1.77 -29.71
C ARG A 613 9.54 1.06 -28.35
N ARG A 614 8.59 1.42 -27.44
CA ARG A 614 8.51 0.80 -26.12
C ARG A 614 8.28 -0.70 -26.23
N ARG A 615 9.16 -1.49 -25.63
CA ARG A 615 9.02 -2.94 -25.51
C ARG A 615 8.48 -3.29 -24.14
N LYS A 616 7.58 -4.27 -24.07
CA LYS A 616 7.11 -4.86 -22.81
C LYS A 616 8.12 -5.92 -22.35
N THR A 617 9.16 -5.49 -21.67
CA THR A 617 10.19 -6.37 -21.10
C THR A 617 10.00 -6.49 -19.58
N GLU A 618 10.94 -5.99 -18.80
CA GLU A 618 10.82 -5.89 -17.35
C GLU A 618 10.04 -4.64 -16.96
N PRO A 619 9.34 -4.62 -15.79
CA PRO A 619 8.78 -3.39 -15.25
C PRO A 619 9.86 -2.31 -15.14
N GLY A 620 9.52 -1.08 -15.51
CA GLY A 620 10.47 0.00 -15.49
C GLY A 620 9.98 1.24 -16.22
N ALA A 621 10.71 2.33 -16.08
CA ALA A 621 10.41 3.62 -16.68
C ALA A 621 11.57 4.22 -17.46
N ALA A 622 11.16 5.04 -18.43
CA ALA A 622 12.07 5.65 -19.36
C ALA A 622 12.97 6.70 -18.70
N MET A 623 12.45 7.47 -17.74
CA MET A 623 13.09 8.64 -17.17
C MET A 623 13.68 9.55 -18.29
N ALA A 624 12.91 9.77 -19.37
CA ALA A 624 13.36 10.52 -20.53
C ALA A 624 13.83 11.93 -20.14
N GLY A 625 14.92 12.41 -20.72
CA GLY A 625 15.58 13.66 -20.32
C GLY A 625 16.63 13.49 -19.22
N THR A 626 16.80 12.28 -18.68
CA THR A 626 17.91 11.94 -17.77
C THR A 626 18.94 11.05 -18.44
N PRO A 627 20.17 10.93 -17.88
CA PRO A 627 21.18 9.99 -18.36
C PRO A 627 20.83 8.51 -18.11
N TYR A 628 19.72 8.21 -17.48
CA TYR A 628 19.36 6.88 -16.96
C TYR A 628 17.98 6.43 -17.42
N GLY A 629 17.74 5.12 -17.31
CA GLY A 629 16.44 4.49 -17.16
C GLY A 629 16.45 3.68 -15.89
N VAL A 630 15.28 3.25 -15.41
CA VAL A 630 15.14 2.45 -14.20
C VAL A 630 14.26 1.24 -14.45
N HIS A 631 14.71 0.06 -13.98
CA HIS A 631 13.86 -1.08 -13.74
C HIS A 631 13.58 -1.18 -12.25
N TRP A 632 12.33 -1.42 -11.88
CA TRP A 632 11.96 -1.69 -10.50
C TRP A 632 11.01 -2.88 -10.42
N HIS A 633 11.14 -3.65 -9.39
CA HIS A 633 10.21 -4.74 -9.07
C HIS A 633 10.30 -5.06 -7.58
N GLY A 634 9.28 -5.71 -7.05
CA GLY A 634 9.37 -6.23 -5.68
C GLY A 634 10.64 -7.05 -5.50
N PHE A 635 11.28 -6.97 -4.35
CA PHE A 635 12.47 -7.76 -4.01
C PHE A 635 12.09 -9.24 -3.85
N VAL A 636 12.00 -9.94 -4.98
CA VAL A 636 11.49 -11.31 -5.10
C VAL A 636 12.43 -12.19 -5.91
N THR A 637 12.28 -13.51 -5.79
CA THR A 637 12.94 -14.49 -6.65
C THR A 637 12.30 -14.51 -8.04
N GLY A 638 12.93 -15.19 -9.01
CA GLY A 638 12.33 -15.46 -10.32
C GLY A 638 11.01 -16.26 -10.27
N LEU A 639 10.68 -16.85 -9.13
CA LEU A 639 9.38 -17.49 -8.88
C LEU A 639 8.34 -16.56 -8.23
N GLY A 640 8.67 -15.28 -8.02
CA GLY A 640 7.79 -14.31 -7.36
C GLY A 640 7.72 -14.47 -5.85
N ILE A 641 8.65 -15.19 -5.23
CA ILE A 641 8.70 -15.38 -3.77
C ILE A 641 9.48 -14.22 -3.16
N PRO A 642 8.93 -13.52 -2.13
CA PRO A 642 9.66 -12.43 -1.49
C PRO A 642 11.01 -12.84 -0.92
N CYS A 643 12.02 -12.01 -1.14
CA CYS A 643 13.38 -12.24 -0.67
C CYS A 643 13.58 -11.84 0.80
N GLN A 644 12.66 -11.13 1.39
CA GLN A 644 12.65 -10.83 2.80
C GLN A 644 11.69 -11.75 3.57
N ARG A 645 12.01 -12.00 4.83
CA ARG A 645 11.17 -12.88 5.68
C ARG A 645 9.82 -12.26 6.01
N PRO A 646 8.76 -13.07 6.12
CA PRO A 646 7.47 -12.61 6.65
C PRO A 646 7.57 -12.16 8.13
N PRO A 647 6.54 -11.44 8.66
CA PRO A 647 5.28 -11.08 8.00
C PRO A 647 5.41 -9.87 7.07
N TYR A 648 4.61 -9.86 5.98
CA TYR A 648 4.65 -8.80 4.97
C TYR A 648 3.62 -7.69 5.20
N GLY A 649 2.55 -7.98 5.95
CA GLY A 649 1.49 -7.04 6.28
C GLY A 649 1.07 -7.15 7.74
N PHE A 650 0.76 -6.00 8.34
CA PHE A 650 0.33 -5.89 9.74
C PHE A 650 -0.91 -5.03 9.89
N LEU A 651 -1.64 -5.30 10.97
CA LEU A 651 -2.61 -4.39 11.56
C LEU A 651 -2.17 -4.07 12.98
N THR A 652 -2.15 -2.79 13.33
CA THR A 652 -1.66 -2.32 14.62
C THR A 652 -2.65 -1.31 15.21
N ALA A 653 -2.97 -1.44 16.50
CA ALA A 653 -3.64 -0.39 17.26
C ALA A 653 -2.61 0.36 18.11
N VAL A 654 -2.69 1.69 18.08
CA VAL A 654 -1.77 2.59 18.79
C VAL A 654 -2.56 3.53 19.67
N ASP A 655 -2.20 3.64 20.93
CA ASP A 655 -2.73 4.67 21.84
C ASP A 655 -2.12 6.03 21.50
N LEU A 656 -2.93 6.97 21.03
CA LEU A 656 -2.49 8.31 20.65
C LEU A 656 -1.90 9.10 21.80
N LYS A 657 -2.36 8.87 23.04
CA LYS A 657 -1.86 9.58 24.22
C LYS A 657 -0.42 9.17 24.57
N THR A 658 -0.09 7.91 24.42
CA THR A 658 1.23 7.36 24.78
C THR A 658 2.16 7.18 23.60
N GLY A 659 1.64 7.19 22.37
CA GLY A 659 2.38 6.85 21.16
C GLY A 659 2.82 5.38 21.11
N LYS A 660 2.22 4.47 21.88
CA LYS A 660 2.64 3.07 21.96
C LYS A 660 1.63 2.13 21.30
N ALA A 661 2.14 1.10 20.67
CA ALA A 661 1.27 0.03 20.18
C ALA A 661 0.55 -0.66 21.34
N ILE A 662 -0.76 -0.73 21.25
CA ILE A 662 -1.62 -1.51 22.15
C ILE A 662 -1.49 -2.99 21.79
N TRP A 663 -1.60 -3.30 20.51
CA TRP A 663 -1.35 -4.61 19.92
C TRP A 663 -0.90 -4.48 18.47
N GLN A 664 -0.25 -5.51 17.97
CA GLN A 664 0.08 -5.71 16.56
C GLN A 664 -0.22 -7.15 16.15
N ARG A 665 -0.76 -7.35 14.96
CA ARG A 665 -1.07 -8.66 14.39
C ARG A 665 -0.67 -8.70 12.92
N SER A 666 -0.19 -9.86 12.45
CA SER A 666 -0.08 -10.09 11.00
C SER A 666 -1.47 -10.05 10.37
N LEU A 667 -1.61 -9.32 9.27
CA LEU A 667 -2.85 -9.11 8.54
C LEU A 667 -2.81 -9.90 7.22
N GLY A 668 -3.75 -10.83 7.05
CA GLY A 668 -3.83 -11.68 5.88
C GLY A 668 -2.94 -12.94 5.93
N ASP A 669 -3.11 -13.79 4.93
CA ASP A 669 -2.43 -15.08 4.82
C ASP A 669 -1.96 -15.38 3.38
N ALA A 670 -1.36 -16.57 3.19
CA ALA A 670 -0.80 -17.01 1.91
C ALA A 670 -1.81 -17.73 1.01
N SER A 671 -3.10 -17.77 1.33
CA SER A 671 -4.09 -18.58 0.60
C SER A 671 -4.18 -18.22 -0.89
N ASN A 672 -4.05 -16.92 -1.23
CA ASN A 672 -4.07 -16.42 -2.61
C ASN A 672 -2.67 -16.16 -3.18
N SER A 673 -1.62 -16.64 -2.53
CA SER A 673 -0.22 -16.42 -2.92
C SER A 673 0.50 -17.74 -3.19
N GLY A 674 1.52 -17.73 -4.03
CA GLY A 674 2.38 -18.87 -4.31
C GLY A 674 3.33 -18.61 -5.47
N PRO A 675 4.23 -19.59 -5.75
CA PRO A 675 5.20 -19.47 -6.83
C PRO A 675 4.54 -19.18 -8.18
N LEU A 676 5.13 -18.27 -8.97
CA LEU A 676 4.64 -17.84 -10.28
C LEU A 676 3.20 -17.27 -10.24
N GLY A 677 2.75 -16.79 -9.07
CA GLY A 677 1.39 -16.28 -8.88
C GLY A 677 0.30 -17.35 -8.78
N TYR A 678 0.65 -18.63 -8.71
CA TYR A 678 -0.34 -19.70 -8.51
C TYR A 678 -0.70 -19.84 -7.02
N PRO A 679 -1.97 -19.64 -6.64
CA PRO A 679 -2.39 -19.76 -5.24
C PRO A 679 -2.14 -21.19 -4.70
N LEU A 680 -1.49 -21.27 -3.56
CA LEU A 680 -1.26 -22.57 -2.90
C LEU A 680 -2.42 -23.00 -2.00
N GLY A 681 -3.36 -22.10 -1.69
CA GLY A 681 -4.47 -22.37 -0.79
C GLY A 681 -4.04 -22.62 0.66
N LEU A 682 -2.83 -22.24 1.05
CA LEU A 682 -2.27 -22.51 2.37
C LEU A 682 -2.59 -21.34 3.32
N PRO A 683 -3.29 -21.58 4.45
CA PRO A 683 -3.69 -20.53 5.38
C PRO A 683 -2.54 -20.14 6.34
N PHE A 684 -1.33 -20.01 5.80
CA PHE A 684 -0.18 -19.57 6.59
C PHE A 684 -0.27 -18.05 6.83
N ARG A 685 -0.30 -17.66 8.11
CA ARG A 685 -0.35 -16.26 8.52
C ARG A 685 0.99 -15.56 8.28
N LEU A 686 1.33 -15.37 7.00
CA LEU A 686 2.52 -14.65 6.57
C LEU A 686 2.34 -13.13 6.64
N GLY A 687 1.14 -12.64 6.93
CA GLY A 687 0.76 -11.27 6.63
C GLY A 687 0.78 -11.02 5.13
N ALA A 688 -0.33 -10.59 4.56
CA ALA A 688 -0.38 -10.29 3.12
C ALA A 688 -0.05 -8.81 2.86
N PRO A 689 0.59 -8.46 1.76
CA PRO A 689 0.65 -7.09 1.30
C PRO A 689 -0.76 -6.47 1.25
N ASN A 690 -0.88 -5.20 1.62
CA ASN A 690 -2.16 -4.51 1.72
C ASN A 690 -2.01 -3.03 1.32
N ILE A 691 -3.03 -2.45 0.67
CA ILE A 691 -3.01 -1.07 0.17
C ILE A 691 -4.27 -0.27 0.48
N GLY A 692 -5.39 -0.95 0.78
CA GLY A 692 -6.65 -0.32 1.16
C GLY A 692 -6.67 0.17 2.61
N GLY A 693 -7.76 0.82 2.99
CA GLY A 693 -7.95 1.34 4.33
C GLY A 693 -8.84 0.47 5.21
N SER A 694 -8.81 0.77 6.51
CA SER A 694 -9.73 0.24 7.51
C SER A 694 -10.78 1.27 7.91
N LEU A 695 -11.88 0.80 8.48
CA LEU A 695 -12.80 1.63 9.26
C LEU A 695 -12.89 1.08 10.69
N VAL A 696 -13.14 1.94 11.66
CA VAL A 696 -13.40 1.54 13.05
C VAL A 696 -14.72 2.12 13.53
N THR A 697 -15.45 1.35 14.35
CA THR A 697 -16.76 1.74 14.86
C THR A 697 -16.75 1.86 16.39
N ARG A 698 -17.66 2.69 16.92
CA ARG A 698 -17.90 2.80 18.36
C ARG A 698 -18.23 1.46 19.00
N GLY A 699 -18.82 0.53 18.23
CA GLY A 699 -19.06 -0.85 18.69
C GLY A 699 -17.79 -1.65 18.99
N GLY A 700 -16.59 -1.13 18.73
CA GLY A 700 -15.32 -1.77 18.99
C GLY A 700 -14.92 -2.80 17.92
N VAL A 701 -15.35 -2.60 16.69
CA VAL A 701 -15.03 -3.47 15.55
C VAL A 701 -14.31 -2.69 14.48
N ILE A 702 -13.21 -3.26 13.99
CA ILE A 702 -12.46 -2.77 12.83
C ILE A 702 -12.88 -3.61 11.63
N PHE A 703 -13.19 -2.97 10.49
CA PHE A 703 -13.47 -3.63 9.22
C PHE A 703 -12.38 -3.31 8.21
N ILE A 704 -11.85 -4.33 7.53
CA ILE A 704 -10.78 -4.17 6.55
C ILE A 704 -10.80 -5.26 5.48
N GLY A 705 -10.67 -4.86 4.19
CA GLY A 705 -10.54 -5.75 3.04
C GLY A 705 -9.13 -5.77 2.44
N ALA A 706 -8.51 -4.67 2.32
CA ALA A 706 -7.17 -4.22 1.89
C ALA A 706 -6.14 -5.25 1.37
N THR A 707 -6.24 -6.52 1.72
CA THR A 707 -5.20 -7.53 1.60
C THR A 707 -5.20 -8.30 0.28
N GLN A 708 -4.02 -8.74 -0.15
CA GLN A 708 -3.83 -9.53 -1.36
C GLN A 708 -4.55 -10.90 -1.31
N ASP A 709 -4.87 -11.41 -0.13
CA ASP A 709 -5.58 -12.69 0.04
C ASP A 709 -7.08 -12.63 -0.33
N LYS A 710 -7.61 -11.47 -0.67
CA LYS A 710 -9.00 -11.23 -1.09
C LYS A 710 -10.03 -11.58 -0.02
N HIS A 711 -9.76 -11.24 1.22
CA HIS A 711 -10.68 -11.45 2.33
C HIS A 711 -11.17 -10.13 2.93
N PHE A 712 -12.42 -10.08 3.35
CA PHE A 712 -12.98 -8.98 4.13
C PHE A 712 -13.18 -9.45 5.57
N ARG A 713 -12.71 -8.65 6.54
CA ARG A 713 -12.63 -9.07 7.94
C ARG A 713 -13.28 -8.06 8.87
N ALA A 714 -13.96 -8.60 9.90
CA ALA A 714 -14.28 -7.88 11.13
C ALA A 714 -13.29 -8.30 12.23
N ILE A 715 -12.66 -7.34 12.86
CA ILE A 715 -11.57 -7.54 13.82
C ILE A 715 -11.93 -6.83 15.11
N ASP A 716 -11.72 -7.50 16.24
CA ASP A 716 -11.90 -6.95 17.58
C ASP A 716 -10.85 -5.85 17.83
N GLU A 717 -11.30 -4.63 18.04
CA GLU A 717 -10.44 -3.49 18.29
C GLU A 717 -9.57 -3.66 19.54
N ALA A 718 -10.08 -4.33 20.57
CA ALA A 718 -9.38 -4.52 21.84
C ALA A 718 -8.21 -5.50 21.73
N THR A 719 -8.32 -6.51 20.88
CA THR A 719 -7.38 -7.65 20.88
C THR A 719 -6.70 -7.90 19.55
N GLY A 720 -7.19 -7.28 18.47
CA GLY A 720 -6.77 -7.59 17.10
C GLY A 720 -7.22 -8.98 16.61
N LYS A 721 -8.13 -9.66 17.33
CA LYS A 721 -8.64 -10.98 16.94
C LYS A 721 -9.66 -10.85 15.81
N THR A 722 -9.52 -11.68 14.78
CA THR A 722 -10.54 -11.81 13.73
C THR A 722 -11.81 -12.43 14.32
N LEU A 723 -12.92 -11.73 14.16
CA LEU A 723 -14.26 -12.11 14.63
C LEU A 723 -15.07 -12.74 13.51
N TRP A 724 -14.91 -12.27 12.30
CA TRP A 724 -15.57 -12.71 11.09
C TRP A 724 -14.64 -12.51 9.89
N ASP A 725 -14.74 -13.39 8.91
CA ASP A 725 -13.88 -13.44 7.74
C ASP A 725 -14.67 -14.01 6.56
N VAL A 726 -14.63 -13.34 5.41
CA VAL A 726 -15.30 -13.79 4.19
C VAL A 726 -14.42 -13.56 2.97
N ALA A 727 -14.36 -14.55 2.08
CA ALA A 727 -13.68 -14.43 0.80
C ALA A 727 -14.47 -13.51 -0.15
N LEU A 728 -13.76 -12.68 -0.89
CA LEU A 728 -14.31 -11.75 -1.88
C LEU A 728 -14.10 -12.29 -3.30
N PRO A 729 -14.97 -11.93 -4.25
CA PRO A 729 -14.82 -12.33 -5.66
C PRO A 729 -13.57 -11.72 -6.31
N ALA A 730 -13.17 -10.54 -5.88
CA ALA A 730 -11.94 -9.84 -6.25
C ALA A 730 -11.40 -9.11 -5.03
N GLY A 731 -10.18 -8.54 -5.10
CA GLY A 731 -9.59 -7.82 -3.97
C GLY A 731 -10.46 -6.65 -3.50
N GLY A 732 -10.62 -6.51 -2.19
CA GLY A 732 -11.35 -5.42 -1.55
C GLY A 732 -10.42 -4.29 -1.13
N HIS A 733 -9.69 -3.70 -2.08
CA HIS A 733 -8.70 -2.66 -1.76
C HIS A 733 -9.31 -1.29 -1.44
N ALA A 734 -10.59 -1.08 -1.74
CA ALA A 734 -11.31 0.10 -1.29
C ALA A 734 -11.40 0.17 0.25
N THR A 735 -11.47 1.38 0.79
CA THR A 735 -11.79 1.57 2.21
C THR A 735 -13.29 1.24 2.41
N PRO A 736 -13.65 0.38 3.37
CA PRO A 736 -15.06 0.11 3.67
C PRO A 736 -15.74 1.32 4.31
N MET A 737 -17.07 1.36 4.24
CA MET A 737 -17.89 2.32 4.98
C MET A 737 -19.03 1.63 5.73
N THR A 738 -19.62 2.31 6.72
CA THR A 738 -20.78 1.80 7.48
C THR A 738 -21.85 2.86 7.60
N TYR A 739 -23.10 2.42 7.62
CA TYR A 739 -24.25 3.33 7.70
C TYR A 739 -25.46 2.67 8.36
N MET A 740 -26.43 3.49 8.75
CA MET A 740 -27.73 3.04 9.25
C MET A 740 -28.75 3.01 8.09
N GLY A 741 -29.28 1.84 7.80
CA GLY A 741 -30.37 1.70 6.84
C GLY A 741 -31.70 2.26 7.41
N ARG A 742 -32.67 2.61 6.52
CA ARG A 742 -34.00 3.06 6.93
C ARG A 742 -34.81 1.96 7.67
N ASP A 743 -34.35 0.72 7.61
CA ASP A 743 -34.87 -0.42 8.38
C ASP A 743 -34.30 -0.48 9.81
N GLY A 744 -33.52 0.51 10.21
CA GLY A 744 -32.91 0.60 11.54
C GLY A 744 -31.76 -0.38 11.79
N LYS A 745 -31.23 -1.02 10.74
CA LYS A 745 -30.07 -1.92 10.82
C LYS A 745 -28.80 -1.24 10.36
N GLN A 746 -27.69 -1.55 11.05
CA GLN A 746 -26.36 -1.13 10.63
C GLN A 746 -25.84 -2.02 9.50
N TYR A 747 -25.37 -1.38 8.43
CA TYR A 747 -24.74 -2.03 7.28
C TYR A 747 -23.24 -1.69 7.24
N VAL A 748 -22.48 -2.63 6.70
CA VAL A 748 -21.06 -2.40 6.31
C VAL A 748 -20.96 -2.70 4.83
N LEU A 749 -20.38 -1.78 4.06
CA LEU A 749 -20.31 -1.83 2.60
C LEU A 749 -18.85 -1.74 2.14
N LEU A 750 -18.48 -2.58 1.16
CA LEU A 750 -17.16 -2.59 0.53
C LEU A 750 -17.30 -2.75 -0.99
N ALA A 751 -16.48 -2.03 -1.75
CA ALA A 751 -16.26 -2.28 -3.16
C ALA A 751 -15.16 -3.33 -3.36
N ALA A 752 -15.52 -4.47 -3.95
CA ALA A 752 -14.61 -5.58 -4.26
C ALA A 752 -14.30 -5.59 -5.77
N GLY A 753 -13.45 -4.67 -6.20
CA GLY A 753 -13.12 -4.45 -7.61
C GLY A 753 -11.79 -5.03 -8.04
N GLY A 754 -10.94 -5.44 -7.10
CA GLY A 754 -9.61 -5.98 -7.38
C GLY A 754 -8.61 -4.95 -7.88
N GLN A 755 -7.39 -5.43 -8.08
CA GLN A 755 -6.30 -4.68 -8.70
C GLN A 755 -5.37 -5.68 -9.41
N PRO A 756 -5.32 -5.68 -10.75
CA PRO A 756 -4.54 -6.66 -11.51
C PRO A 756 -3.04 -6.65 -11.18
N GLY A 757 -2.44 -5.47 -11.01
CA GLY A 757 -1.03 -5.32 -10.62
C GLY A 757 -0.70 -5.92 -9.24
N PHE A 758 -1.71 -6.09 -8.39
CA PHE A 758 -1.60 -6.69 -7.07
C PHE A 758 -1.99 -8.17 -7.03
N GLY A 759 -2.34 -8.75 -8.21
CA GLY A 759 -2.70 -10.15 -8.34
C GLY A 759 -4.07 -10.54 -7.76
N THR A 760 -4.96 -9.57 -7.53
CA THR A 760 -6.26 -9.79 -6.88
C THR A 760 -7.46 -9.83 -7.83
N GLY A 761 -7.16 -9.92 -9.13
CA GLY A 761 -8.18 -10.01 -10.17
C GLY A 761 -8.84 -8.68 -10.49
N VAL A 762 -9.93 -8.75 -11.25
CA VAL A 762 -10.81 -7.62 -11.59
C VAL A 762 -12.22 -7.98 -11.17
N GLY A 763 -12.92 -7.05 -10.54
CA GLY A 763 -14.29 -7.20 -10.08
C GLY A 763 -15.09 -5.91 -10.28
N ASP A 764 -16.40 -5.96 -10.00
CA ASP A 764 -17.33 -4.83 -10.09
C ASP A 764 -18.34 -4.80 -8.95
N SER A 765 -18.08 -5.59 -7.90
CA SER A 765 -19.08 -5.87 -6.87
C SER A 765 -19.01 -4.86 -5.74
N PHE A 766 -20.15 -4.23 -5.44
CA PHE A 766 -20.38 -3.52 -4.18
C PHE A 766 -21.19 -4.45 -3.28
N ILE A 767 -20.64 -4.84 -2.15
CA ILE A 767 -21.22 -5.86 -1.29
C ILE A 767 -21.49 -5.26 0.08
N ALA A 768 -22.72 -5.41 0.57
CA ALA A 768 -23.12 -4.97 1.89
C ALA A 768 -23.44 -6.15 2.80
N TRP A 769 -23.06 -6.03 4.05
CA TRP A 769 -23.34 -7.00 5.12
C TRP A 769 -24.05 -6.31 6.29
N ARG A 770 -24.83 -7.08 7.02
CA ARG A 770 -25.54 -6.65 8.23
C ARG A 770 -25.76 -7.82 9.19
N LEU A 771 -26.22 -7.51 10.38
CA LEU A 771 -26.74 -8.54 11.30
C LEU A 771 -28.04 -9.14 10.75
N PRO A 772 -28.35 -10.38 11.08
CA PRO A 772 -29.58 -11.08 10.69
C PRO A 772 -30.86 -10.32 10.94
#